data_092c5e51a2356edde63d9f18847bf46d
#
_entry.id   092c5e51a2356edde63d9f18847bf46d
#
_cell.length_a   1.000
_cell.length_b   1.000
_cell.length_c   1.000
_cell.angle_alpha   90.00
_cell.angle_beta   90.00
_cell.angle_gamma   90.00
#
_symmetry.space_group_name_H-M   'P 1'
#
loop_
_entity.id
_entity.type
_entity.pdbx_description
1 polymer ?
#
loop_
_entity_poly.entity_id
_entity_poly.type
_entity_poly.pdbx_seq_one_letter_code
_entity_poly.pdbx_strand_id
1 'polypeptide(L)'
;MSVKIALAGNPNCGKTTLFNALTGSNQFVGNWPGVTVEKKEGKLKGHKDVTIMDLPGIYSLSPYTLEEVVARNYLIAERPDAIINIVDGTNIERNLYLSTQIMELGIPVVMAINMMDIVDKSGDKVHMDKLGKKLGCEVVPISALKGTGIEKAAEKAVALAQQKQATPHVHSFAKEVEDVITAVEGKLGFDIAEEQKRFFAIKLLEKDDKISELMKQVPDVSAQIKELEDKFDDDTESIITNERYVYISSIMGECVTKANKKEKLTTSDKIDKIVTNRWAALPIFAVVMFLVYYVSVTTVGAFLTDWTNDTLFGEWIIPGAQTLFENIGCADWLTGLIVDGVISGVGAVLGFVPQMLVLFLFLAFLESCGYMARVAFIMDRIFRKFGLSGKSFIPMLIGSGCGVPGVMASRTIENDRDRKMTIMTTTFVPCGAKLPIIALIAGAFFDNAGWVSWSAYFVGVAAIICSGIILKKTKMFAGDPAPFVMELPAYHWPTAGNVFRSVWERGWSFIKKAGTIILLSTIILWFLMSFGWVDGSFGMLEAEQLDASILAKIGSAIAWIFAPLGWTQAGEGWKMAVAAVSGLIAKENVVATFGLLFGFAEVAEDGSEIWGSLAQVMTPVAAYGFLVFNLLCAPCFAAMGAIKREMNNVKWFWFAIGYQCGLAYVVALCIYQIGTLITTGAFGPGTVVAFVFIAAILYLLFRPYRESNSLSFNGEKILKNQA
;
A
#
# COMPACT_ATOMS: atom_id res chain seq x y z
N MET A 1 41.21 -11.97 7.57
CA MET A 1 40.22 -10.95 7.08
C MET A 1 38.87 -11.62 6.97
N SER A 2 37.80 -11.04 7.47
CA SER A 2 36.46 -11.59 7.29
C SER A 2 36.03 -11.39 5.84
N VAL A 3 35.64 -12.48 5.17
CA VAL A 3 35.13 -12.44 3.80
C VAL A 3 33.67 -12.03 3.82
N LYS A 4 33.30 -11.08 2.97
CA LYS A 4 31.91 -10.64 2.79
C LYS A 4 31.37 -11.13 1.45
N ILE A 5 30.28 -11.89 1.45
CA ILE A 5 29.60 -12.37 0.25
C ILE A 5 28.19 -11.77 0.22
N ALA A 6 27.81 -11.16 -0.90
CA ALA A 6 26.47 -10.63 -1.10
C ALA A 6 25.57 -11.64 -1.83
N LEU A 7 24.33 -11.80 -1.40
CA LEU A 7 23.28 -12.48 -2.17
C LEU A 7 22.48 -11.45 -2.95
N ALA A 8 22.52 -11.55 -4.27
CA ALA A 8 21.75 -10.69 -5.19
C ALA A 8 20.85 -11.52 -6.08
N GLY A 9 19.73 -10.98 -6.48
CA GLY A 9 18.78 -11.66 -7.38
C GLY A 9 17.43 -10.99 -7.42
N ASN A 10 16.63 -11.40 -8.39
CA ASN A 10 15.28 -10.85 -8.59
C ASN A 10 14.36 -11.18 -7.40
N PRO A 11 13.29 -10.41 -7.19
CA PRO A 11 12.22 -10.82 -6.28
C PRO A 11 11.69 -12.21 -6.65
N ASN A 12 11.36 -13.01 -5.64
CA ASN A 12 10.81 -14.37 -5.76
C ASN A 12 11.74 -15.45 -6.38
N CYS A 13 12.99 -15.16 -6.68
CA CYS A 13 13.96 -16.17 -7.15
C CYS A 13 14.40 -17.19 -6.08
N GLY A 14 13.90 -17.07 -4.83
CA GLY A 14 14.24 -17.96 -3.71
C GLY A 14 15.43 -17.50 -2.85
N LYS A 15 15.81 -16.22 -2.93
CA LYS A 15 16.96 -15.62 -2.23
C LYS A 15 16.91 -15.81 -0.72
N THR A 16 15.79 -15.47 -0.06
CA THR A 16 15.61 -15.63 1.39
C THR A 16 15.66 -17.11 1.81
N THR A 17 15.14 -18.01 0.98
CA THR A 17 15.24 -19.46 1.23
C THR A 17 16.69 -19.92 1.22
N LEU A 18 17.46 -19.47 0.23
CA LEU A 18 18.89 -19.76 0.13
C LEU A 18 19.67 -19.16 1.30
N PHE A 19 19.41 -17.91 1.67
CA PHE A 19 20.02 -17.25 2.82
C PHE A 19 19.82 -18.04 4.12
N ASN A 20 18.57 -18.45 4.39
CA ASN A 20 18.24 -19.25 5.57
C ASN A 20 18.93 -20.62 5.56
N ALA A 21 19.05 -21.25 4.40
CA ALA A 21 19.77 -22.53 4.26
C ALA A 21 21.28 -22.39 4.55
N LEU A 22 21.87 -21.30 4.05
CA LEU A 22 23.32 -21.02 4.22
C LEU A 22 23.70 -20.59 5.65
N THR A 23 22.87 -19.77 6.30
CA THR A 23 23.20 -19.15 7.60
C THR A 23 22.58 -19.86 8.81
N GLY A 24 21.42 -20.52 8.63
CA GLY A 24 20.70 -21.19 9.73
C GLY A 24 20.15 -20.18 10.75
N SER A 25 20.36 -20.45 12.05
CA SER A 25 19.85 -19.59 13.15
C SER A 25 20.75 -18.39 13.48
N ASN A 26 21.93 -18.30 12.89
CA ASN A 26 22.92 -17.25 13.18
C ASN A 26 22.73 -16.05 12.26
N GLN A 27 21.62 -15.34 12.42
CA GLN A 27 21.24 -14.19 11.59
C GLN A 27 21.08 -12.94 12.45
N PHE A 28 21.51 -11.82 11.91
CA PHE A 28 21.19 -10.49 12.42
C PHE A 28 20.19 -9.84 11.49
N VAL A 29 19.08 -9.34 12.05
CA VAL A 29 18.04 -8.64 11.32
C VAL A 29 17.95 -7.22 11.87
N GLY A 30 18.06 -6.24 11.00
CA GLY A 30 17.95 -4.81 11.32
C GLY A 30 17.44 -4.05 10.12
N ASN A 31 17.60 -2.74 10.11
CA ASN A 31 17.32 -1.92 8.95
C ASN A 31 18.62 -1.34 8.38
N TRP A 32 18.62 -1.11 7.08
CA TRP A 32 19.71 -0.36 6.46
C TRP A 32 19.76 1.07 7.03
N PRO A 33 20.95 1.65 7.24
CA PRO A 33 21.09 2.99 7.81
C PRO A 33 20.27 4.03 7.03
N GLY A 34 19.41 4.78 7.74
CA GLY A 34 18.64 5.88 7.18
C GLY A 34 17.39 5.50 6.34
N VAL A 35 17.11 4.22 6.18
CA VAL A 35 15.96 3.73 5.41
C VAL A 35 15.20 2.62 6.15
N THR A 36 13.95 2.38 5.74
CA THR A 36 13.07 1.34 6.33
C THR A 36 13.25 -0.03 5.68
N VAL A 37 14.28 -0.21 4.85
CA VAL A 37 14.58 -1.46 4.15
C VAL A 37 15.26 -2.42 5.12
N GLU A 38 14.79 -3.65 5.18
CA GLU A 38 15.30 -4.69 6.06
C GLU A 38 16.72 -5.14 5.64
N LYS A 39 17.64 -5.17 6.59
CA LYS A 39 19.02 -5.66 6.43
C LYS A 39 19.15 -7.01 7.12
N LYS A 40 19.55 -8.03 6.38
CA LYS A 40 19.84 -9.36 6.93
C LYS A 40 21.29 -9.74 6.67
N GLU A 41 22.00 -10.08 7.72
CA GLU A 41 23.34 -10.63 7.63
C GLU A 41 23.48 -11.86 8.50
N GLY A 42 24.30 -12.81 8.08
CA GLY A 42 24.51 -14.04 8.82
C GLY A 42 25.85 -14.68 8.49
N LYS A 43 26.35 -15.54 9.40
CA LYS A 43 27.57 -16.28 9.17
C LYS A 43 27.30 -17.55 8.38
N LEU A 44 28.17 -17.84 7.40
CA LEU A 44 28.07 -19.06 6.61
C LEU A 44 28.31 -20.29 7.50
N LYS A 45 27.44 -21.29 7.40
CA LYS A 45 27.63 -22.58 8.07
C LYS A 45 28.98 -23.19 7.65
N GLY A 46 29.75 -23.67 8.63
CA GLY A 46 31.07 -24.23 8.38
C GLY A 46 32.22 -23.22 8.22
N HIS A 47 31.94 -21.95 8.00
CA HIS A 47 32.93 -20.89 7.79
C HIS A 47 32.65 -19.68 8.68
N LYS A 48 33.25 -19.65 9.87
CA LYS A 48 33.01 -18.57 10.86
C LYS A 48 33.51 -17.19 10.41
N ASP A 49 34.43 -17.14 9.49
CA ASP A 49 35.07 -15.92 8.98
C ASP A 49 34.35 -15.36 7.74
N VAL A 50 33.30 -16.04 7.25
CA VAL A 50 32.52 -15.63 6.09
C VAL A 50 31.17 -15.09 6.53
N THR A 51 30.89 -13.84 6.15
CA THR A 51 29.60 -13.19 6.41
C THR A 51 28.82 -13.09 5.09
N ILE A 52 27.57 -13.54 5.12
CA ILE A 52 26.64 -13.44 4.00
C ILE A 52 25.70 -12.29 4.25
N MET A 53 25.55 -11.40 3.27
CA MET A 53 24.63 -10.28 3.26
C MET A 53 23.47 -10.57 2.31
N ASP A 54 22.24 -10.59 2.81
CA ASP A 54 21.04 -10.70 1.97
C ASP A 54 20.63 -9.31 1.48
N LEU A 55 20.83 -9.05 0.18
CA LEU A 55 20.41 -7.80 -0.43
C LEU A 55 18.88 -7.84 -0.73
N PRO A 56 18.19 -6.71 -0.77
CA PRO A 56 16.81 -6.66 -1.26
C PRO A 56 16.68 -7.30 -2.64
N GLY A 57 15.52 -7.85 -2.96
CA GLY A 57 15.22 -8.35 -4.31
C GLY A 57 15.05 -7.19 -5.28
N ILE A 58 15.83 -7.18 -6.35
CA ILE A 58 15.86 -6.09 -7.33
C ILE A 58 15.75 -6.63 -8.75
N TYR A 59 15.20 -5.84 -9.66
CA TYR A 59 15.15 -6.18 -11.08
C TYR A 59 16.25 -5.52 -11.90
N SER A 60 16.78 -4.39 -11.42
CA SER A 60 17.82 -3.60 -12.07
C SER A 60 18.68 -2.87 -11.05
N LEU A 61 19.88 -2.49 -11.46
CA LEU A 61 20.75 -1.56 -10.73
C LEU A 61 20.49 -0.10 -11.14
N SER A 62 19.55 0.17 -12.04
CA SER A 62 18.98 1.50 -12.31
C SER A 62 17.84 1.74 -11.30
N PRO A 63 18.01 2.62 -10.28
CA PRO A 63 17.14 2.61 -9.12
C PRO A 63 15.84 3.38 -9.37
N TYR A 64 14.75 2.66 -9.38
CA TYR A 64 13.39 3.19 -9.29
C TYR A 64 12.80 3.04 -7.88
N THR A 65 13.36 2.14 -7.05
CA THR A 65 12.88 1.83 -5.70
C THR A 65 13.98 2.07 -4.67
N LEU A 66 13.58 2.23 -3.39
CA LEU A 66 14.55 2.36 -2.28
C LEU A 66 15.39 1.10 -2.11
N GLU A 67 14.80 -0.06 -2.33
CA GLU A 67 15.44 -1.37 -2.29
C GLU A 67 16.56 -1.46 -3.33
N GLU A 68 16.31 -0.97 -4.55
CA GLU A 68 17.31 -0.94 -5.63
C GLU A 68 18.45 0.05 -5.33
N VAL A 69 18.11 1.22 -4.75
CA VAL A 69 19.14 2.18 -4.27
C VAL A 69 20.04 1.54 -3.22
N VAL A 70 19.46 0.86 -2.24
CA VAL A 70 20.22 0.22 -1.15
C VAL A 70 21.12 -0.88 -1.70
N ALA A 71 20.58 -1.78 -2.53
CA ALA A 71 21.37 -2.87 -3.11
C ALA A 71 22.52 -2.35 -3.98
N ARG A 72 22.25 -1.37 -4.85
CA ARG A 72 23.26 -0.73 -5.70
C ARG A 72 24.35 -0.06 -4.88
N ASN A 73 23.96 0.79 -3.91
CA ASN A 73 24.94 1.51 -3.10
C ASN A 73 25.82 0.56 -2.29
N TYR A 74 25.25 -0.54 -1.77
CA TYR A 74 26.04 -1.56 -1.10
C TYR A 74 27.06 -2.22 -2.05
N LEU A 75 26.63 -2.60 -3.24
CA LEU A 75 27.52 -3.25 -4.22
C LEU A 75 28.65 -2.34 -4.70
N ILE A 76 28.36 -1.03 -4.88
CA ILE A 76 29.36 -0.06 -5.37
C ILE A 76 30.27 0.43 -4.25
N ALA A 77 29.71 0.83 -3.09
CA ALA A 77 30.47 1.48 -2.02
C ALA A 77 31.14 0.48 -1.06
N GLU A 78 30.42 -0.56 -0.60
CA GLU A 78 30.95 -1.57 0.32
C GLU A 78 31.76 -2.64 -0.40
N ARG A 79 31.51 -2.86 -1.67
CA ARG A 79 32.22 -3.77 -2.57
C ARG A 79 32.53 -5.13 -1.93
N PRO A 80 31.55 -6.05 -1.86
CA PRO A 80 31.73 -7.37 -1.25
C PRO A 80 32.83 -8.15 -2.00
N ASP A 81 33.47 -9.11 -1.31
CA ASP A 81 34.54 -9.91 -1.89
C ASP A 81 34.05 -10.89 -2.98
N ALA A 82 32.77 -11.28 -2.94
CA ALA A 82 32.09 -12.03 -4.00
C ALA A 82 30.57 -11.81 -3.95
N ILE A 83 29.90 -12.12 -5.06
CA ILE A 83 28.45 -12.10 -5.18
C ILE A 83 27.96 -13.50 -5.56
N ILE A 84 26.94 -13.99 -4.84
CA ILE A 84 26.11 -15.11 -5.31
C ILE A 84 24.87 -14.52 -5.96
N ASN A 85 24.82 -14.55 -7.29
CA ASN A 85 23.67 -14.09 -8.06
C ASN A 85 22.68 -15.23 -8.23
N ILE A 86 21.50 -15.12 -7.65
CA ILE A 86 20.46 -16.13 -7.68
C ILE A 86 19.53 -15.86 -8.85
N VAL A 87 19.41 -16.83 -9.73
CA VAL A 87 18.62 -16.78 -10.97
C VAL A 87 17.52 -17.82 -10.90
N ASP A 88 16.28 -17.43 -11.18
CA ASP A 88 15.17 -18.38 -11.33
C ASP A 88 15.31 -19.17 -12.63
N GLY A 89 15.53 -20.47 -12.51
CA GLY A 89 15.71 -21.38 -13.64
C GLY A 89 14.45 -21.51 -14.53
N THR A 90 13.28 -21.19 -14.01
CA THR A 90 12.02 -21.22 -14.78
C THR A 90 11.85 -19.96 -15.64
N ASN A 91 12.55 -18.85 -15.29
CA ASN A 91 12.48 -17.54 -15.95
C ASN A 91 13.89 -16.94 -16.16
N ILE A 92 14.81 -17.73 -16.72
CA ILE A 92 16.22 -17.34 -16.86
C ILE A 92 16.38 -16.03 -17.62
N GLU A 93 15.72 -15.89 -18.77
CA GLU A 93 15.83 -14.75 -19.68
C GLU A 93 15.68 -13.41 -18.96
N ARG A 94 14.66 -13.29 -18.15
CA ARG A 94 14.38 -12.07 -17.39
C ARG A 94 15.39 -11.82 -16.27
N ASN A 95 15.80 -12.90 -15.58
CA ASN A 95 16.75 -12.78 -14.49
C ASN A 95 18.15 -12.42 -14.98
N LEU A 96 18.50 -12.77 -16.20
CA LEU A 96 19.78 -12.41 -16.81
C LEU A 96 19.94 -10.91 -17.02
N TYR A 97 18.86 -10.13 -17.07
CA TYR A 97 18.96 -8.66 -17.17
C TYR A 97 19.69 -8.05 -15.97
N LEU A 98 19.32 -8.42 -14.74
CA LEU A 98 20.07 -8.04 -13.55
C LEU A 98 21.47 -8.65 -13.54
N SER A 99 21.61 -9.91 -13.95
CA SER A 99 22.89 -10.61 -13.96
C SER A 99 23.93 -9.92 -14.83
N THR A 100 23.55 -9.40 -16.01
CA THR A 100 24.48 -8.64 -16.87
C THR A 100 24.96 -7.37 -16.20
N GLN A 101 24.09 -6.66 -15.49
CA GLN A 101 24.47 -5.44 -14.74
C GLN A 101 25.38 -5.73 -13.53
N ILE A 102 25.14 -6.84 -12.82
CA ILE A 102 26.01 -7.25 -11.70
C ILE A 102 27.43 -7.58 -12.21
N MET A 103 27.54 -8.22 -13.38
CA MET A 103 28.84 -8.57 -13.97
C MET A 103 29.63 -7.33 -14.40
N GLU A 104 28.96 -6.24 -14.76
CA GLU A 104 29.61 -4.97 -15.11
C GLU A 104 30.30 -4.28 -13.91
N LEU A 105 29.99 -4.68 -12.68
CA LEU A 105 30.61 -4.12 -11.46
C LEU A 105 32.05 -4.60 -11.23
N GLY A 106 32.52 -5.63 -11.97
CA GLY A 106 33.85 -6.20 -11.81
C GLY A 106 34.09 -6.90 -10.48
N ILE A 107 33.02 -7.35 -9.79
CA ILE A 107 33.10 -8.14 -8.56
C ILE A 107 33.03 -9.63 -8.94
N PRO A 108 33.76 -10.54 -8.24
CA PRO A 108 33.65 -11.98 -8.48
C PRO A 108 32.21 -12.48 -8.31
N VAL A 109 31.65 -13.16 -9.33
CA VAL A 109 30.25 -13.62 -9.34
C VAL A 109 30.17 -15.13 -9.49
N VAL A 110 29.38 -15.77 -8.64
CA VAL A 110 28.87 -17.13 -8.83
C VAL A 110 27.38 -17.05 -9.13
N MET A 111 26.97 -17.59 -10.27
CA MET A 111 25.56 -17.68 -10.63
C MET A 111 24.95 -18.97 -10.10
N ALA A 112 23.96 -18.85 -9.23
CA ALA A 112 23.20 -19.98 -8.68
C ALA A 112 21.83 -20.06 -9.36
N ILE A 113 21.66 -21.02 -10.28
CA ILE A 113 20.37 -21.22 -10.95
C ILE A 113 19.48 -22.07 -10.06
N ASN A 114 18.46 -21.43 -9.50
CA ASN A 114 17.52 -22.03 -8.56
C ASN A 114 16.31 -22.66 -9.26
N MET A 115 15.51 -23.42 -8.50
CA MET A 115 14.31 -24.11 -8.99
C MET A 115 14.60 -25.17 -10.05
N MET A 116 15.81 -25.74 -10.07
CA MET A 116 16.19 -26.79 -11.01
C MET A 116 15.30 -28.02 -10.91
N ASP A 117 14.75 -28.31 -9.75
CA ASP A 117 13.78 -29.39 -9.57
C ASP A 117 12.45 -29.15 -10.32
N ILE A 118 12.10 -27.92 -10.62
CA ILE A 118 10.95 -27.54 -11.47
C ILE A 118 11.35 -27.62 -12.96
N VAL A 119 12.51 -27.10 -13.31
CA VAL A 119 13.07 -27.15 -14.66
C VAL A 119 13.22 -28.60 -15.15
N ASP A 120 13.74 -29.48 -14.31
CA ASP A 120 13.89 -30.89 -14.63
C ASP A 120 12.53 -31.59 -14.86
N LYS A 121 11.50 -31.21 -14.09
CA LYS A 121 10.13 -31.72 -14.26
C LYS A 121 9.47 -31.22 -15.55
N SER A 122 9.78 -30.01 -16.01
CA SER A 122 9.27 -29.47 -17.28
C SER A 122 9.92 -30.17 -18.50
N GLY A 123 11.05 -30.85 -18.29
CA GLY A 123 11.86 -31.47 -19.33
C GLY A 123 12.77 -30.50 -20.06
N ASP A 124 12.83 -29.25 -19.64
CA ASP A 124 13.73 -28.24 -20.19
C ASP A 124 15.17 -28.53 -19.75
N LYS A 125 16.14 -28.20 -20.58
CA LYS A 125 17.55 -28.38 -20.28
C LYS A 125 18.30 -27.08 -20.35
N VAL A 126 18.96 -26.73 -19.24
CA VAL A 126 19.87 -25.61 -19.17
C VAL A 126 21.30 -26.10 -19.23
N HIS A 127 22.05 -25.67 -20.23
CA HIS A 127 23.45 -26.05 -20.44
C HIS A 127 24.36 -25.17 -19.61
N MET A 128 24.64 -25.57 -18.35
CA MET A 128 25.38 -24.76 -17.36
C MET A 128 26.77 -24.37 -17.88
N ASP A 129 27.50 -25.30 -18.50
CA ASP A 129 28.87 -25.05 -19.00
C ASP A 129 28.87 -24.02 -20.14
N LYS A 130 27.88 -24.07 -21.03
CA LYS A 130 27.74 -23.09 -22.11
C LYS A 130 27.39 -21.70 -21.54
N LEU A 131 26.43 -21.69 -20.61
CA LEU A 131 25.99 -20.48 -19.97
C LEU A 131 27.12 -19.81 -19.21
N GLY A 132 27.91 -20.57 -18.43
CA GLY A 132 29.07 -20.08 -17.72
C GLY A 132 30.15 -19.49 -18.65
N LYS A 133 30.43 -20.15 -19.79
CA LYS A 133 31.36 -19.64 -20.80
C LYS A 133 30.89 -18.33 -21.44
N LYS A 134 29.59 -18.22 -21.74
CA LYS A 134 28.99 -17.01 -22.34
C LYS A 134 28.95 -15.83 -21.37
N LEU A 135 28.73 -16.09 -20.09
CA LEU A 135 28.65 -15.07 -19.06
C LEU A 135 30.00 -14.79 -18.38
N GLY A 136 31.00 -15.65 -18.60
CA GLY A 136 32.33 -15.47 -17.95
C GLY A 136 32.34 -15.76 -16.46
N CYS A 137 31.37 -16.51 -15.93
CA CYS A 137 31.26 -16.79 -14.51
C CYS A 137 30.95 -18.27 -14.22
N GLU A 138 31.20 -18.69 -12.98
CA GLU A 138 30.85 -20.01 -12.52
C GLU A 138 29.33 -20.16 -12.34
N VAL A 139 28.73 -21.19 -12.95
CA VAL A 139 27.29 -21.47 -12.88
C VAL A 139 27.05 -22.74 -12.08
N VAL A 140 26.16 -22.70 -11.10
CA VAL A 140 25.83 -23.84 -10.22
C VAL A 140 24.33 -24.07 -10.22
N PRO A 141 23.83 -25.26 -10.58
CA PRO A 141 22.43 -25.61 -10.45
C PRO A 141 22.11 -25.86 -8.97
N ILE A 142 21.03 -25.25 -8.47
CA ILE A 142 20.57 -25.42 -7.09
C ILE A 142 19.06 -25.63 -7.01
N SER A 143 18.61 -26.21 -5.90
CA SER A 143 17.23 -26.11 -5.43
C SER A 143 17.25 -25.67 -3.97
N ALA A 144 17.01 -24.41 -3.72
CA ALA A 144 17.02 -23.84 -2.37
C ALA A 144 15.97 -24.51 -1.46
N LEU A 145 14.84 -24.93 -2.01
CA LEU A 145 13.78 -25.62 -1.27
C LEU A 145 14.18 -27.04 -0.85
N LYS A 146 14.90 -27.76 -1.73
CA LYS A 146 15.35 -29.13 -1.47
C LYS A 146 16.73 -29.21 -0.81
N GLY A 147 17.43 -28.10 -0.70
CA GLY A 147 18.77 -28.04 -0.14
C GLY A 147 19.88 -28.59 -1.05
N THR A 148 19.60 -28.84 -2.35
CA THR A 148 20.59 -29.40 -3.28
C THR A 148 21.44 -28.32 -3.93
N GLY A 149 22.75 -28.56 -4.06
CA GLY A 149 23.72 -27.68 -4.72
C GLY A 149 24.13 -26.43 -3.96
N ILE A 150 23.54 -26.17 -2.79
CA ILE A 150 23.75 -24.95 -1.99
C ILE A 150 25.19 -24.84 -1.49
N GLU A 151 25.72 -25.91 -0.90
CA GLU A 151 27.10 -25.94 -0.37
C GLU A 151 28.11 -25.71 -1.49
N LYS A 152 27.91 -26.35 -2.66
CA LYS A 152 28.80 -26.15 -3.82
C LYS A 152 28.82 -24.71 -4.30
N ALA A 153 27.68 -24.03 -4.31
CA ALA A 153 27.61 -22.62 -4.68
C ALA A 153 28.36 -21.72 -3.67
N ALA A 154 28.18 -22.02 -2.36
CA ALA A 154 28.87 -21.30 -1.29
C ALA A 154 30.39 -21.51 -1.33
N GLU A 155 30.86 -22.74 -1.46
CA GLU A 155 32.30 -23.07 -1.57
C GLU A 155 32.97 -22.36 -2.74
N LYS A 156 32.32 -22.37 -3.91
CA LYS A 156 32.81 -21.65 -5.10
C LYS A 156 32.88 -20.16 -4.86
N ALA A 157 31.87 -19.56 -4.21
CA ALA A 157 31.89 -18.15 -3.89
C ALA A 157 33.00 -17.79 -2.89
N VAL A 158 33.24 -18.63 -1.89
CA VAL A 158 34.35 -18.46 -0.94
C VAL A 158 35.71 -18.57 -1.65
N ALA A 159 35.87 -19.54 -2.53
CA ALA A 159 37.09 -19.72 -3.32
C ALA A 159 37.39 -18.51 -4.22
N LEU A 160 36.38 -17.98 -4.91
CA LEU A 160 36.52 -16.78 -5.74
C LEU A 160 36.84 -15.52 -4.90
N ALA A 161 36.19 -15.37 -3.76
CA ALA A 161 36.43 -14.26 -2.83
C ALA A 161 37.87 -14.25 -2.31
N GLN A 162 38.47 -15.45 -2.07
CA GLN A 162 39.87 -15.59 -1.63
C GLN A 162 40.86 -15.27 -2.74
N GLN A 163 40.55 -15.60 -3.99
CA GLN A 163 41.39 -15.34 -5.17
C GLN A 163 41.42 -13.87 -5.57
N LYS A 164 40.36 -13.10 -5.18
CA LYS A 164 40.17 -11.69 -5.55
C LYS A 164 40.26 -11.43 -7.07
N GLN A 165 39.91 -12.44 -7.86
CA GLN A 165 39.95 -12.33 -9.30
C GLN A 165 38.60 -11.80 -9.79
N ALA A 166 38.61 -10.60 -10.37
CA ALA A 166 37.42 -9.99 -10.94
C ALA A 166 36.82 -10.91 -12.03
N THR A 167 35.47 -10.98 -12.10
CA THR A 167 34.82 -11.66 -13.18
C THR A 167 35.10 -10.92 -14.48
N PRO A 168 35.65 -11.58 -15.51
CA PRO A 168 35.94 -10.92 -16.76
C PRO A 168 34.64 -10.48 -17.43
N HIS A 169 34.66 -9.27 -17.95
CA HIS A 169 33.54 -8.79 -18.75
C HIS A 169 33.54 -9.46 -20.11
N VAL A 170 32.51 -10.24 -20.42
CA VAL A 170 32.45 -11.06 -21.66
C VAL A 170 31.39 -10.56 -22.64
N HIS A 171 30.32 -9.86 -22.15
CA HIS A 171 29.29 -9.37 -23.05
C HIS A 171 29.69 -8.07 -23.74
N SER A 172 29.43 -7.97 -25.03
CA SER A 172 29.61 -6.75 -25.81
C SER A 172 28.31 -6.40 -26.53
N PHE A 173 28.03 -5.13 -26.61
CA PHE A 173 26.91 -4.57 -27.38
C PHE A 173 27.28 -4.46 -28.88
N ALA A 174 26.38 -3.89 -29.69
CA ALA A 174 26.71 -3.56 -31.06
C ALA A 174 27.96 -2.67 -31.10
N LYS A 175 28.79 -2.81 -32.14
CA LYS A 175 30.07 -2.13 -32.28
C LYS A 175 29.96 -0.61 -32.07
N GLU A 176 28.91 -0.04 -32.62
CA GLU A 176 28.65 1.39 -32.52
C GLU A 176 28.40 1.86 -31.09
N VAL A 177 27.74 1.04 -30.29
CA VAL A 177 27.47 1.33 -28.87
C VAL A 177 28.74 1.13 -28.04
N GLU A 178 29.52 0.06 -28.35
CA GLU A 178 30.80 -0.21 -27.69
C GLU A 178 31.83 0.90 -27.90
N ASP A 179 31.90 1.43 -29.13
CA ASP A 179 32.82 2.54 -29.45
C ASP A 179 32.51 3.79 -28.58
N VAL A 180 31.21 4.08 -28.38
CA VAL A 180 30.78 5.18 -27.53
C VAL A 180 31.00 4.91 -26.04
N ILE A 181 30.73 3.68 -25.56
CA ILE A 181 31.04 3.28 -24.18
C ILE A 181 32.53 3.46 -23.89
N THR A 182 33.40 2.97 -24.78
CA THR A 182 34.86 3.11 -24.64
C THR A 182 35.30 4.58 -24.63
N ALA A 183 34.69 5.43 -25.45
CA ALA A 183 34.94 6.85 -25.43
C ALA A 183 34.54 7.52 -24.10
N VAL A 184 33.45 7.08 -23.46
CA VAL A 184 33.04 7.56 -22.15
C VAL A 184 33.91 7.01 -21.04
N GLU A 185 34.34 5.73 -21.09
CA GLU A 185 35.29 5.14 -20.15
C GLU A 185 36.59 5.95 -20.11
N GLY A 186 37.09 6.39 -21.27
CA GLY A 186 38.27 7.24 -21.37
C GLY A 186 38.16 8.64 -20.76
N LYS A 187 36.92 9.12 -20.52
CA LYS A 187 36.67 10.40 -19.85
C LYS A 187 36.53 10.28 -18.33
N LEU A 188 36.37 9.05 -17.80
CA LEU A 188 36.26 8.82 -16.37
C LEU A 188 37.57 9.02 -15.64
N GLY A 189 37.51 9.68 -14.48
CA GLY A 189 38.69 9.98 -13.67
C GLY A 189 39.35 8.76 -13.01
N PHE A 190 40.51 8.96 -12.41
CA PHE A 190 41.26 7.93 -11.67
C PHE A 190 40.66 7.56 -10.32
N ASP A 191 39.63 8.25 -9.90
CA ASP A 191 38.89 8.00 -8.65
C ASP A 191 37.92 6.80 -8.76
N ILE A 192 37.66 6.32 -9.98
CA ILE A 192 36.85 5.14 -10.27
C ILE A 192 37.81 3.97 -10.58
N ALA A 193 37.57 2.82 -9.91
CA ALA A 193 38.34 1.61 -10.18
C ALA A 193 38.15 1.18 -11.64
N GLU A 194 39.27 0.71 -12.27
CA GLU A 194 39.28 0.34 -13.68
C GLU A 194 38.16 -0.66 -14.05
N GLU A 195 37.94 -1.62 -13.15
CA GLU A 195 36.91 -2.66 -13.32
C GLU A 195 35.48 -2.14 -13.26
N GLN A 196 35.28 -0.94 -12.70
CA GLN A 196 33.93 -0.32 -12.58
C GLN A 196 33.68 0.73 -13.66
N LYS A 197 34.71 1.17 -14.41
CA LYS A 197 34.55 2.22 -15.42
C LYS A 197 33.44 1.94 -16.42
N ARG A 198 33.34 0.69 -16.87
CA ARG A 198 32.28 0.27 -17.81
C ARG A 198 30.88 0.47 -17.21
N PHE A 199 30.67 0.05 -15.98
CA PHE A 199 29.37 0.24 -15.31
C PHE A 199 29.02 1.73 -15.22
N PHE A 200 29.96 2.58 -14.79
CA PHE A 200 29.73 4.01 -14.71
C PHE A 200 29.50 4.66 -16.07
N ALA A 201 30.23 4.25 -17.10
CA ALA A 201 30.05 4.74 -18.47
C ALA A 201 28.64 4.42 -19.01
N ILE A 202 28.19 3.18 -18.85
CA ILE A 202 26.87 2.75 -19.26
C ILE A 202 25.79 3.54 -18.50
N LYS A 203 25.93 3.70 -17.18
CA LYS A 203 24.95 4.44 -16.35
C LYS A 203 24.87 5.93 -16.71
N LEU A 204 25.98 6.56 -17.08
CA LEU A 204 25.98 7.94 -17.59
C LEU A 204 25.26 8.05 -18.93
N LEU A 205 25.43 7.07 -19.81
CA LEU A 205 24.70 7.01 -21.09
C LEU A 205 23.20 6.73 -20.90
N GLU A 206 22.82 5.92 -19.89
CA GLU A 206 21.42 5.69 -19.49
C GLU A 206 20.80 6.93 -18.80
N LYS A 207 21.55 8.04 -18.64
CA LYS A 207 21.09 9.28 -17.97
C LYS A 207 20.65 9.05 -16.52
N ASP A 208 21.29 8.10 -15.81
CA ASP A 208 21.00 7.83 -14.40
C ASP A 208 21.51 8.99 -13.52
N ASP A 209 20.60 9.89 -13.13
CA ASP A 209 20.92 11.07 -12.32
C ASP A 209 21.59 10.73 -10.99
N LYS A 210 21.28 9.57 -10.42
CA LYS A 210 21.80 9.16 -9.12
C LYS A 210 23.20 8.57 -9.16
N ILE A 211 23.69 8.19 -10.33
CA ILE A 211 25.08 7.75 -10.47
C ILE A 211 26.06 8.91 -10.33
N SER A 212 25.62 10.10 -10.76
CA SER A 212 26.39 11.34 -10.64
C SER A 212 26.72 11.70 -9.19
N GLU A 213 25.85 11.32 -8.24
CA GLU A 213 26.04 11.57 -6.81
C GLU A 213 27.18 10.71 -6.20
N LEU A 214 27.49 9.58 -6.83
CA LEU A 214 28.57 8.66 -6.42
C LEU A 214 29.93 9.04 -7.00
N MET A 215 29.98 10.05 -7.89
CA MET A 215 31.20 10.49 -8.58
C MET A 215 31.70 11.83 -8.02
N LYS A 216 33.00 11.98 -7.86
CA LYS A 216 33.60 13.27 -7.47
C LYS A 216 33.58 14.30 -8.58
N GLN A 217 33.76 13.84 -9.81
CA GLN A 217 33.67 14.65 -11.03
C GLN A 217 32.85 13.90 -12.05
N VAL A 218 31.79 14.54 -12.54
CA VAL A 218 30.93 13.98 -13.59
C VAL A 218 31.42 14.52 -14.93
N PRO A 219 31.86 13.64 -15.84
CA PRO A 219 32.30 14.07 -17.17
C PRO A 219 31.08 14.52 -18.01
N ASP A 220 31.29 15.46 -18.90
CA ASP A 220 30.30 15.83 -19.90
C ASP A 220 30.24 14.75 -21.00
N VAL A 221 29.13 14.05 -21.06
CA VAL A 221 28.82 12.98 -22.02
C VAL A 221 27.72 13.36 -23.01
N SER A 222 27.29 14.62 -23.02
CA SER A 222 26.17 15.09 -23.85
C SER A 222 26.39 14.85 -25.35
N ALA A 223 27.65 14.96 -25.81
CA ALA A 223 27.99 14.71 -27.22
C ALA A 223 27.83 13.22 -27.58
N GLN A 224 28.22 12.30 -26.68
CA GLN A 224 28.12 10.86 -26.87
C GLN A 224 26.67 10.39 -26.81
N ILE A 225 25.87 10.97 -25.92
CA ILE A 225 24.43 10.72 -25.85
C ILE A 225 23.77 11.10 -27.16
N LYS A 226 24.04 12.32 -27.64
CA LYS A 226 23.46 12.82 -28.90
C LYS A 226 23.88 11.97 -30.10
N GLU A 227 25.13 11.50 -30.13
CA GLU A 227 25.63 10.63 -31.20
C GLU A 227 24.85 9.32 -31.29
N LEU A 228 24.53 8.69 -30.15
CA LEU A 228 23.71 7.48 -30.11
C LEU A 228 22.25 7.76 -30.48
N GLU A 229 21.65 8.82 -29.93
CA GLU A 229 20.28 9.19 -30.21
C GLU A 229 20.04 9.52 -31.69
N ASP A 230 20.96 10.29 -32.30
CA ASP A 230 20.89 10.65 -33.72
C ASP A 230 21.09 9.41 -34.63
N LYS A 231 21.85 8.40 -34.18
CA LYS A 231 22.18 7.19 -34.96
C LYS A 231 21.10 6.13 -34.92
N PHE A 232 20.43 5.96 -33.77
CA PHE A 232 19.44 4.91 -33.54
C PHE A 232 17.99 5.46 -33.55
N ASP A 233 17.79 6.77 -33.63
CA ASP A 233 16.49 7.44 -33.59
C ASP A 233 15.66 7.05 -32.34
N ASP A 234 16.34 6.86 -31.20
CA ASP A 234 15.73 6.46 -29.93
C ASP A 234 16.53 7.06 -28.75
N ASP A 235 15.96 7.08 -27.55
CA ASP A 235 16.71 7.51 -26.37
C ASP A 235 17.77 6.50 -25.93
N THR A 236 18.86 6.98 -25.30
CA THR A 236 20.01 6.14 -24.96
C THR A 236 19.68 5.06 -23.92
N GLU A 237 18.71 5.29 -23.01
CA GLU A 237 18.24 4.27 -22.04
C GLU A 237 17.59 3.10 -22.79
N SER A 238 16.70 3.40 -23.75
CA SER A 238 16.06 2.39 -24.60
C SER A 238 17.06 1.64 -25.45
N ILE A 239 18.05 2.32 -26.06
CA ILE A 239 19.09 1.70 -26.88
C ILE A 239 19.87 0.67 -26.06
N ILE A 240 20.40 1.04 -24.90
CA ILE A 240 21.20 0.15 -24.04
C ILE A 240 20.34 -1.00 -23.52
N THR A 241 19.09 -0.73 -23.14
CA THR A 241 18.16 -1.78 -22.70
C THR A 241 17.92 -2.78 -23.79
N ASN A 242 17.69 -2.33 -25.02
CA ASN A 242 17.48 -3.19 -26.18
C ASN A 242 18.72 -4.06 -26.46
N GLU A 243 19.92 -3.48 -26.44
CA GLU A 243 21.17 -4.19 -26.63
C GLU A 243 21.39 -5.30 -25.58
N ARG A 244 21.02 -5.06 -24.31
CA ARG A 244 21.03 -6.09 -23.27
C ARG A 244 20.10 -7.25 -23.62
N TYR A 245 18.89 -6.96 -24.08
CA TYR A 245 17.93 -8.00 -24.46
C TYR A 245 18.36 -8.77 -25.71
N VAL A 246 18.99 -8.11 -26.69
CA VAL A 246 19.58 -8.79 -27.86
C VAL A 246 20.64 -9.78 -27.42
N TYR A 247 21.55 -9.37 -26.53
CA TYR A 247 22.58 -10.24 -25.98
C TYR A 247 21.95 -11.43 -25.20
N ILE A 248 20.99 -11.17 -24.30
CA ILE A 248 20.31 -12.20 -23.49
C ILE A 248 19.59 -13.20 -24.39
N SER A 249 18.88 -12.73 -25.42
CA SER A 249 18.18 -13.61 -26.37
C SER A 249 19.15 -14.50 -27.13
N SER A 250 20.33 -14.01 -27.47
CA SER A 250 21.38 -14.82 -28.11
C SER A 250 21.87 -15.95 -27.19
N ILE A 251 22.04 -15.67 -25.89
CA ILE A 251 22.41 -16.68 -24.90
C ILE A 251 21.32 -17.73 -24.75
N MET A 252 20.06 -17.29 -24.63
CA MET A 252 18.92 -18.19 -24.45
C MET A 252 18.81 -19.18 -25.58
N GLY A 253 18.99 -18.75 -26.84
CA GLY A 253 18.94 -19.63 -28.02
C GLY A 253 19.99 -20.73 -28.01
N GLU A 254 21.18 -20.48 -27.43
CA GLU A 254 22.29 -21.43 -27.40
C GLU A 254 22.36 -22.28 -26.12
N CYS A 255 21.94 -21.71 -24.99
CA CYS A 255 22.16 -22.30 -23.66
C CYS A 255 20.93 -23.00 -23.08
N VAL A 256 19.72 -22.73 -23.60
CA VAL A 256 18.49 -23.33 -23.08
C VAL A 256 17.78 -24.11 -24.16
N THR A 257 17.58 -25.41 -23.93
CA THR A 257 16.80 -26.28 -24.82
C THR A 257 15.44 -26.54 -24.19
N LYS A 258 14.38 -25.93 -24.74
CA LYS A 258 13.00 -26.20 -24.32
C LYS A 258 12.52 -27.54 -24.86
N ALA A 259 11.98 -28.40 -23.99
CA ALA A 259 11.52 -29.76 -24.35
C ALA A 259 10.34 -29.76 -25.33
N ASN A 260 9.51 -28.70 -25.30
CA ASN A 260 8.35 -28.57 -26.18
C ASN A 260 8.48 -27.32 -27.05
N LYS A 261 8.82 -27.53 -28.34
CA LYS A 261 8.80 -26.47 -29.38
C LYS A 261 7.38 -25.98 -29.74
N LYS A 262 6.33 -26.64 -29.28
CA LYS A 262 4.95 -26.15 -29.40
C LYS A 262 4.58 -25.50 -28.07
N GLU A 263 4.34 -24.23 -28.10
CA GLU A 263 3.69 -23.44 -27.03
C GLU A 263 2.37 -24.10 -26.61
N LYS A 264 2.42 -25.13 -25.78
CA LYS A 264 1.25 -25.54 -25.02
C LYS A 264 1.11 -24.50 -23.94
N LEU A 265 0.20 -23.53 -24.18
CA LEU A 265 -0.28 -22.59 -23.17
C LEU A 265 -0.50 -23.37 -21.88
N THR A 266 0.16 -22.97 -20.81
CA THR A 266 -0.08 -23.55 -19.49
C THR A 266 -1.54 -23.33 -19.09
N THR A 267 -2.03 -24.04 -18.10
CA THR A 267 -3.39 -23.79 -17.58
C THR A 267 -3.51 -22.35 -17.10
N SER A 268 -2.45 -21.79 -16.50
CA SER A 268 -2.39 -20.39 -16.11
C SER A 268 -2.54 -19.43 -17.29
N ASP A 269 -1.82 -19.67 -18.39
CA ASP A 269 -1.89 -18.84 -19.61
C ASP A 269 -3.29 -18.85 -20.23
N LYS A 270 -3.98 -20.00 -20.19
CA LYS A 270 -5.35 -20.11 -20.69
C LYS A 270 -6.33 -19.30 -19.84
N ILE A 271 -6.20 -19.36 -18.53
CA ILE A 271 -7.00 -18.58 -17.60
C ILE A 271 -6.69 -17.09 -17.79
N ASP A 272 -5.41 -16.73 -17.90
CA ASP A 272 -4.98 -15.34 -18.07
C ASP A 272 -5.51 -14.74 -19.37
N LYS A 273 -5.58 -15.50 -20.46
CA LYS A 273 -6.16 -15.04 -21.72
C LYS A 273 -7.62 -14.57 -21.57
N ILE A 274 -8.36 -15.14 -20.62
CA ILE A 274 -9.75 -14.75 -20.32
C ILE A 274 -9.76 -13.64 -19.27
N VAL A 275 -9.06 -13.83 -18.15
CA VAL A 275 -9.11 -12.95 -16.98
C VAL A 275 -8.44 -11.60 -17.25
N THR A 276 -7.37 -11.56 -18.06
CA THR A 276 -6.68 -10.31 -18.43
C THR A 276 -7.16 -9.69 -19.74
N ASN A 277 -8.21 -10.26 -20.35
CA ASN A 277 -8.79 -9.72 -21.57
C ASN A 277 -9.30 -8.31 -21.37
N ARG A 278 -9.01 -7.43 -22.32
CA ARG A 278 -9.32 -5.97 -22.25
C ARG A 278 -10.78 -5.66 -21.89
N TRP A 279 -11.73 -6.47 -22.38
CA TRP A 279 -13.17 -6.24 -22.18
C TRP A 279 -13.77 -7.12 -21.09
N ALA A 280 -13.29 -8.36 -20.95
CA ALA A 280 -13.81 -9.31 -19.98
C ALA A 280 -13.25 -9.12 -18.56
N ALA A 281 -12.06 -8.54 -18.43
CA ALA A 281 -11.37 -8.42 -17.14
C ALA A 281 -12.15 -7.64 -16.07
N LEU A 282 -12.70 -6.47 -16.43
CA LEU A 282 -13.47 -5.64 -15.49
C LEU A 282 -14.80 -6.28 -15.07
N PRO A 283 -15.62 -6.84 -15.99
CA PRO A 283 -16.80 -7.60 -15.60
C PRO A 283 -16.49 -8.82 -14.71
N ILE A 284 -15.48 -9.60 -15.05
CA ILE A 284 -15.07 -10.77 -14.22
C ILE A 284 -14.66 -10.31 -12.84
N PHE A 285 -13.83 -9.26 -12.75
CA PHE A 285 -13.44 -8.68 -11.50
C PHE A 285 -14.66 -8.21 -10.67
N ALA A 286 -15.61 -7.50 -11.30
CA ALA A 286 -16.82 -7.04 -10.62
C ALA A 286 -17.65 -8.21 -10.07
N VAL A 287 -17.80 -9.30 -10.81
CA VAL A 287 -18.51 -10.51 -10.35
C VAL A 287 -17.78 -11.18 -9.19
N VAL A 288 -16.46 -11.35 -9.28
CA VAL A 288 -15.66 -11.97 -8.20
C VAL A 288 -15.78 -11.14 -6.92
N MET A 289 -15.64 -9.83 -7.02
CA MET A 289 -15.75 -8.95 -5.84
C MET A 289 -17.17 -8.89 -5.30
N PHE A 290 -18.17 -8.85 -6.16
CA PHE A 290 -19.57 -8.94 -5.73
C PHE A 290 -19.83 -10.22 -4.91
N LEU A 291 -19.35 -11.37 -5.37
CA LEU A 291 -19.48 -12.62 -4.62
C LEU A 291 -18.76 -12.58 -3.27
N VAL A 292 -17.54 -12.05 -3.24
CA VAL A 292 -16.79 -11.89 -1.98
C VAL A 292 -17.55 -11.01 -0.99
N TYR A 293 -18.02 -9.84 -1.43
CA TYR A 293 -18.75 -8.94 -0.54
C TYR A 293 -20.14 -9.48 -0.16
N TYR A 294 -20.84 -10.10 -1.09
CA TYR A 294 -22.15 -10.69 -0.82
C TYR A 294 -22.05 -11.76 0.28
N VAL A 295 -21.06 -12.65 0.19
CA VAL A 295 -20.87 -13.69 1.21
C VAL A 295 -20.36 -13.08 2.52
N SER A 296 -19.41 -12.14 2.47
CA SER A 296 -18.78 -11.59 3.68
C SER A 296 -19.68 -10.60 4.43
N VAL A 297 -20.50 -9.82 3.72
CA VAL A 297 -21.25 -8.71 4.34
C VAL A 297 -22.73 -9.04 4.48
N THR A 298 -23.32 -9.75 3.50
CA THR A 298 -24.78 -9.91 3.43
C THR A 298 -25.27 -11.28 3.92
N THR A 299 -24.45 -12.33 3.86
CA THR A 299 -24.89 -13.69 4.23
C THR A 299 -24.14 -14.24 5.44
N VAL A 300 -23.01 -14.92 5.23
CA VAL A 300 -22.26 -15.61 6.30
C VAL A 300 -21.72 -14.60 7.32
N GLY A 301 -21.16 -13.51 6.84
CA GLY A 301 -20.62 -12.48 7.74
C GLY A 301 -21.71 -11.80 8.55
N ALA A 302 -22.83 -11.40 7.93
CA ALA A 302 -23.98 -10.81 8.64
C ALA A 302 -24.50 -11.77 9.71
N PHE A 303 -24.81 -13.01 9.34
CA PHE A 303 -25.31 -14.01 10.30
C PHE A 303 -24.41 -14.18 11.54
N LEU A 304 -23.09 -14.23 11.34
CA LEU A 304 -22.15 -14.36 12.45
C LEU A 304 -22.05 -13.07 13.28
N THR A 305 -22.16 -11.92 12.64
CA THR A 305 -22.16 -10.61 13.31
C THR A 305 -23.42 -10.41 14.14
N ASP A 306 -24.60 -10.68 13.55
CA ASP A 306 -25.89 -10.60 14.24
C ASP A 306 -25.92 -11.54 15.44
N TRP A 307 -25.49 -12.79 15.27
CA TRP A 307 -25.38 -13.72 16.38
C TRP A 307 -24.44 -13.21 17.51
N THR A 308 -23.34 -12.58 17.13
CA THR A 308 -22.39 -12.03 18.12
C THR A 308 -22.98 -10.82 18.83
N ASN A 309 -23.62 -9.90 18.10
CA ASN A 309 -24.19 -8.69 18.67
C ASN A 309 -25.45 -8.98 19.49
N ASP A 310 -26.41 -9.69 18.90
CA ASP A 310 -27.72 -9.85 19.50
C ASP A 310 -27.69 -10.94 20.58
N THR A 311 -27.20 -12.14 20.22
CA THR A 311 -27.25 -13.28 21.17
C THR A 311 -26.13 -13.22 22.19
N LEU A 312 -24.86 -13.09 21.75
CA LEU A 312 -23.71 -13.16 22.67
C LEU A 312 -23.65 -11.93 23.56
N PHE A 313 -23.68 -10.73 22.98
CA PHE A 313 -23.58 -9.49 23.76
C PHE A 313 -24.95 -9.01 24.23
N GLY A 314 -25.98 -8.97 23.40
CA GLY A 314 -27.29 -8.41 23.71
C GLY A 314 -28.07 -9.24 24.72
N GLU A 315 -28.11 -10.58 24.57
CA GLU A 315 -28.90 -11.44 25.46
C GLU A 315 -28.09 -12.02 26.64
N TRP A 316 -26.79 -12.35 26.45
CA TRP A 316 -26.05 -13.07 27.48
C TRP A 316 -25.11 -12.20 28.29
N ILE A 317 -24.21 -11.44 27.65
CA ILE A 317 -23.12 -10.74 28.35
C ILE A 317 -23.62 -9.47 29.04
N ILE A 318 -24.31 -8.58 28.31
CA ILE A 318 -24.77 -7.29 28.84
C ILE A 318 -25.81 -7.48 29.95
N PRO A 319 -26.92 -8.23 29.76
CA PRO A 319 -27.89 -8.45 30.83
C PRO A 319 -27.33 -9.25 32.01
N GLY A 320 -26.45 -10.22 31.73
CA GLY A 320 -25.78 -10.99 32.77
C GLY A 320 -24.86 -10.12 33.63
N ALA A 321 -24.12 -9.23 33.03
CA ALA A 321 -23.26 -8.26 33.74
C ALA A 321 -24.10 -7.28 34.55
N GLN A 322 -25.16 -6.72 33.96
CA GLN A 322 -26.07 -5.80 34.62
C GLN A 322 -26.69 -6.44 35.88
N THR A 323 -27.26 -7.62 35.76
CA THR A 323 -27.82 -8.38 36.88
C THR A 323 -26.78 -8.71 37.97
N LEU A 324 -25.55 -9.00 37.55
CA LEU A 324 -24.45 -9.26 38.48
C LEU A 324 -24.11 -8.04 39.34
N PHE A 325 -23.96 -6.86 38.70
CA PHE A 325 -23.59 -5.61 39.37
C PHE A 325 -24.74 -5.09 40.24
N GLU A 326 -26.00 -5.24 39.83
CA GLU A 326 -27.18 -4.93 40.62
C GLU A 326 -27.23 -5.81 41.88
N ASN A 327 -26.98 -7.10 41.76
CA ASN A 327 -26.98 -8.03 42.90
C ASN A 327 -25.85 -7.78 43.92
N ILE A 328 -24.71 -7.23 43.45
CA ILE A 328 -23.60 -6.88 44.32
C ILE A 328 -23.84 -5.51 45.01
N GLY A 329 -24.83 -4.75 44.55
CA GLY A 329 -25.14 -3.40 45.07
C GLY A 329 -24.13 -2.34 44.62
N CYS A 330 -23.61 -2.45 43.38
CA CYS A 330 -22.75 -1.45 42.82
C CYS A 330 -23.46 -0.10 42.66
N ALA A 331 -22.72 0.99 42.75
CA ALA A 331 -23.26 2.30 42.49
C ALA A 331 -23.61 2.44 40.99
N ASP A 332 -24.73 3.11 40.67
CA ASP A 332 -25.29 3.23 39.32
C ASP A 332 -24.27 3.76 38.27
N TRP A 333 -23.46 4.76 38.66
CA TRP A 333 -22.43 5.31 37.78
C TRP A 333 -21.35 4.28 37.43
N LEU A 334 -21.02 3.37 38.35
CA LEU A 334 -19.98 2.34 38.13
C LEU A 334 -20.56 1.21 37.28
N THR A 335 -21.81 0.84 37.50
CA THR A 335 -22.53 -0.12 36.65
C THR A 335 -22.63 0.41 35.21
N GLY A 336 -23.05 1.65 34.99
CA GLY A 336 -23.06 2.29 33.68
C GLY A 336 -21.69 2.37 33.02
N LEU A 337 -20.63 2.73 33.77
CA LEU A 337 -19.28 2.73 33.22
C LEU A 337 -18.84 1.36 32.74
N ILE A 338 -19.11 0.31 33.51
CA ILE A 338 -18.65 -1.04 33.17
C ILE A 338 -19.54 -1.65 32.08
N VAL A 339 -20.84 -1.56 32.19
CA VAL A 339 -21.78 -2.17 31.25
C VAL A 339 -21.85 -1.39 29.96
N ASP A 340 -22.19 -0.10 30.01
CA ASP A 340 -22.40 0.73 28.82
C ASP A 340 -21.09 1.25 28.24
N GLY A 341 -20.11 1.61 29.08
CA GLY A 341 -18.83 2.13 28.64
C GLY A 341 -17.86 1.04 28.17
N VAL A 342 -17.65 -0.02 29.00
CA VAL A 342 -16.62 -1.05 28.74
C VAL A 342 -17.18 -2.23 27.97
N ILE A 343 -18.22 -2.90 28.48
CA ILE A 343 -18.75 -4.15 27.90
C ILE A 343 -19.40 -3.87 26.55
N SER A 344 -20.24 -2.85 26.45
CA SER A 344 -20.85 -2.44 25.19
C SER A 344 -19.81 -1.95 24.17
N GLY A 345 -18.79 -1.20 24.62
CA GLY A 345 -17.68 -0.79 23.75
C GLY A 345 -16.84 -1.96 23.23
N VAL A 346 -16.59 -2.98 24.06
CA VAL A 346 -15.92 -4.23 23.63
C VAL A 346 -16.84 -5.01 22.67
N GLY A 347 -18.15 -5.07 22.97
CA GLY A 347 -19.16 -5.71 22.14
C GLY A 347 -19.19 -5.13 20.73
N ALA A 348 -19.23 -3.81 20.62
CA ALA A 348 -19.21 -3.11 19.34
C ALA A 348 -17.97 -3.45 18.49
N VAL A 349 -16.79 -3.66 19.11
CA VAL A 349 -15.59 -4.08 18.39
C VAL A 349 -15.66 -5.54 17.97
N LEU A 350 -16.01 -6.43 18.92
CA LEU A 350 -16.03 -7.87 18.67
C LEU A 350 -17.18 -8.28 17.74
N GLY A 351 -18.25 -7.54 17.72
CA GLY A 351 -19.37 -7.74 16.80
C GLY A 351 -18.98 -7.69 15.33
N PHE A 352 -18.06 -6.80 14.96
CA PHE A 352 -17.56 -6.70 13.58
C PHE A 352 -16.47 -7.73 13.21
N VAL A 353 -15.86 -8.38 14.19
CA VAL A 353 -14.75 -9.32 13.94
C VAL A 353 -15.16 -10.48 13.05
N PRO A 354 -16.30 -11.17 13.23
CA PRO A 354 -16.69 -12.30 12.40
C PRO A 354 -16.79 -11.93 10.91
N GLN A 355 -17.48 -10.85 10.59
CA GLN A 355 -17.62 -10.35 9.22
C GLN A 355 -16.26 -10.03 8.60
N MET A 356 -15.37 -9.41 9.36
CA MET A 356 -14.02 -9.07 8.93
C MET A 356 -13.16 -10.32 8.69
N LEU A 357 -13.29 -11.35 9.53
CA LEU A 357 -12.56 -12.61 9.34
C LEU A 357 -12.99 -13.33 8.06
N VAL A 358 -14.29 -13.35 7.75
CA VAL A 358 -14.80 -13.92 6.50
C VAL A 358 -14.27 -13.15 5.29
N LEU A 359 -14.24 -11.81 5.35
CA LEU A 359 -13.67 -10.98 4.29
C LEU A 359 -12.17 -11.28 4.12
N PHE A 360 -11.41 -11.33 5.21
CA PHE A 360 -9.97 -11.64 5.15
C PHE A 360 -9.70 -13.03 4.61
N LEU A 361 -10.57 -14.00 4.87
CA LEU A 361 -10.46 -15.35 4.32
C LEU A 361 -10.50 -15.33 2.78
N PHE A 362 -11.50 -14.66 2.21
CA PHE A 362 -11.61 -14.55 0.75
C PHE A 362 -10.48 -13.73 0.15
N LEU A 363 -10.10 -12.61 0.75
CA LEU A 363 -8.99 -11.79 0.27
C LEU A 363 -7.66 -12.55 0.34
N ALA A 364 -7.37 -13.26 1.43
CA ALA A 364 -6.18 -14.09 1.55
C ALA A 364 -6.16 -15.23 0.52
N PHE A 365 -7.31 -15.82 0.23
CA PHE A 365 -7.45 -16.81 -0.84
C PHE A 365 -7.14 -16.22 -2.21
N LEU A 366 -7.76 -15.10 -2.59
CA LEU A 366 -7.54 -14.42 -3.87
C LEU A 366 -6.09 -13.93 -4.05
N GLU A 367 -5.47 -13.46 -2.97
CA GLU A 367 -4.06 -13.06 -2.93
C GLU A 367 -3.15 -14.27 -3.14
N SER A 368 -3.38 -15.33 -2.36
CA SER A 368 -2.54 -16.53 -2.38
C SER A 368 -2.66 -17.32 -3.70
N CYS A 369 -3.83 -17.34 -4.35
CA CYS A 369 -3.96 -18.01 -5.66
C CYS A 369 -3.37 -17.20 -6.82
N GLY A 370 -2.95 -15.93 -6.59
CA GLY A 370 -2.34 -15.07 -7.61
C GLY A 370 -3.33 -14.22 -8.42
N TYR A 371 -4.63 -14.22 -8.08
CA TYR A 371 -5.63 -13.43 -8.79
C TYR A 371 -5.43 -11.92 -8.61
N MET A 372 -5.06 -11.48 -7.40
CA MET A 372 -4.86 -10.05 -7.11
C MET A 372 -3.75 -9.40 -7.95
N ALA A 373 -2.71 -10.18 -8.33
CA ALA A 373 -1.67 -9.71 -9.23
C ALA A 373 -2.22 -9.35 -10.62
N ARG A 374 -3.18 -10.15 -11.14
CA ARG A 374 -3.84 -9.88 -12.42
C ARG A 374 -4.70 -8.63 -12.36
N VAL A 375 -5.43 -8.48 -11.27
CA VAL A 375 -6.25 -7.28 -11.04
C VAL A 375 -5.38 -6.03 -11.04
N ALA A 376 -4.25 -6.04 -10.32
CA ALA A 376 -3.30 -4.94 -10.31
C ALA A 376 -2.75 -4.64 -11.72
N PHE A 377 -2.42 -5.68 -12.50
CA PHE A 377 -1.96 -5.53 -13.88
C PHE A 377 -3.00 -4.86 -14.79
N ILE A 378 -4.26 -5.29 -14.70
CA ILE A 378 -5.36 -4.73 -15.50
C ILE A 378 -5.58 -3.25 -15.15
N MET A 379 -5.57 -2.96 -13.86
CA MET A 379 -5.86 -1.61 -13.34
C MET A 379 -4.70 -0.63 -13.53
N ASP A 380 -3.45 -1.12 -13.72
CA ASP A 380 -2.28 -0.27 -13.92
C ASP A 380 -2.45 0.69 -15.10
N ARG A 381 -3.00 0.22 -16.20
CA ARG A 381 -3.27 1.04 -17.39
C ARG A 381 -4.22 2.22 -17.11
N ILE A 382 -5.17 2.03 -16.18
CA ILE A 382 -6.15 3.04 -15.81
C ILE A 382 -5.54 4.00 -14.80
N PHE A 383 -4.92 3.49 -13.74
CA PHE A 383 -4.40 4.26 -12.63
C PHE A 383 -3.21 5.14 -13.00
N ARG A 384 -2.35 4.69 -13.91
CA ARG A 384 -1.24 5.51 -14.43
C ARG A 384 -1.70 6.82 -15.07
N LYS A 385 -2.84 6.82 -15.75
CA LYS A 385 -3.41 8.05 -16.33
C LYS A 385 -3.72 9.11 -15.26
N PHE A 386 -3.99 8.66 -14.03
CA PHE A 386 -4.30 9.54 -12.90
C PHE A 386 -3.09 9.76 -11.97
N GLY A 387 -1.90 9.28 -12.36
CA GLY A 387 -0.67 9.49 -11.59
C GLY A 387 -0.48 8.55 -10.41
N LEU A 388 -1.26 7.46 -10.35
CA LEU A 388 -1.15 6.38 -9.35
C LEU A 388 -0.63 5.10 -10.02
N SER A 389 0.09 4.27 -9.29
CA SER A 389 0.50 2.95 -9.80
C SER A 389 -0.66 1.96 -9.77
N GLY A 390 -0.66 0.94 -10.62
CA GLY A 390 -1.69 -0.11 -10.60
C GLY A 390 -1.76 -0.87 -9.29
N LYS A 391 -0.65 -0.96 -8.56
CA LYS A 391 -0.61 -1.55 -7.21
C LYS A 391 -1.47 -0.77 -6.21
N SER A 392 -1.74 0.52 -6.44
CA SER A 392 -2.58 1.36 -5.58
C SER A 392 -4.05 0.92 -5.57
N PHE A 393 -4.49 0.21 -6.61
CA PHE A 393 -5.86 -0.29 -6.68
C PHE A 393 -6.17 -1.34 -5.62
N ILE A 394 -5.21 -2.22 -5.29
CA ILE A 394 -5.40 -3.28 -4.28
C ILE A 394 -5.74 -2.71 -2.89
N PRO A 395 -4.98 -1.76 -2.32
CA PRO A 395 -5.34 -1.06 -1.09
C PRO A 395 -6.72 -0.41 -1.12
N MET A 396 -7.07 0.25 -2.23
CA MET A 396 -8.37 0.93 -2.37
C MET A 396 -9.53 -0.06 -2.42
N LEU A 397 -9.33 -1.17 -3.11
CA LEU A 397 -10.31 -2.25 -3.17
C LEU A 397 -10.54 -2.87 -1.79
N ILE A 398 -9.48 -3.24 -1.09
CA ILE A 398 -9.58 -3.78 0.27
C ILE A 398 -10.20 -2.73 1.21
N GLY A 399 -9.88 -1.45 0.98
CA GLY A 399 -10.42 -0.30 1.71
C GLY A 399 -11.93 -0.14 1.59
N SER A 400 -12.55 -0.60 0.49
CA SER A 400 -14.02 -0.59 0.35
C SER A 400 -14.73 -1.56 1.30
N GLY A 401 -14.04 -2.61 1.77
CA GLY A 401 -14.51 -3.43 2.89
C GLY A 401 -14.18 -2.81 4.24
N CYS A 402 -12.90 -2.54 4.48
CA CYS A 402 -12.43 -1.90 5.70
C CYS A 402 -11.16 -1.07 5.43
N GLY A 403 -11.13 0.17 5.93
CA GLY A 403 -10.00 1.08 5.77
C GLY A 403 -8.70 0.59 6.41
N VAL A 404 -8.76 -0.15 7.53
CA VAL A 404 -7.58 -0.64 8.24
C VAL A 404 -6.72 -1.57 7.38
N PRO A 405 -7.23 -2.72 6.89
CA PRO A 405 -6.48 -3.61 6.02
C PRO A 405 -6.18 -2.96 4.67
N GLY A 406 -7.05 -2.07 4.17
CA GLY A 406 -6.80 -1.30 2.96
C GLY A 406 -5.52 -0.48 3.06
N VAL A 407 -5.38 0.31 4.11
CA VAL A 407 -4.16 1.08 4.37
C VAL A 407 -2.95 0.17 4.58
N MET A 408 -3.08 -0.93 5.32
CA MET A 408 -1.99 -1.89 5.53
C MET A 408 -1.51 -2.56 4.24
N ALA A 409 -2.39 -2.79 3.28
CA ALA A 409 -2.05 -3.37 1.99
C ALA A 409 -1.15 -2.45 1.14
N SER A 410 -1.08 -1.16 1.46
CA SER A 410 -0.16 -0.22 0.78
C SER A 410 1.33 -0.57 0.91
N ARG A 411 1.69 -1.47 1.82
CA ARG A 411 3.06 -2.01 1.96
C ARG A 411 3.56 -2.71 0.71
N THR A 412 2.66 -3.21 -0.13
CA THR A 412 3.01 -3.85 -1.41
C THR A 412 3.47 -2.86 -2.46
N ILE A 413 3.34 -1.56 -2.19
CA ILE A 413 3.77 -0.48 -3.10
C ILE A 413 5.20 -0.10 -2.74
N GLU A 414 6.12 -0.34 -3.65
CA GLU A 414 7.55 -0.14 -3.46
C GLU A 414 7.92 1.35 -3.48
N ASN A 415 7.33 2.12 -4.38
CA ASN A 415 7.59 3.56 -4.46
C ASN A 415 6.96 4.30 -3.27
N ASP A 416 7.79 4.93 -2.43
CA ASP A 416 7.35 5.62 -1.21
C ASP A 416 6.37 6.76 -1.47
N ARG A 417 6.51 7.47 -2.60
CA ARG A 417 5.61 8.53 -3.04
C ARG A 417 4.22 7.97 -3.37
N ASP A 418 4.16 6.94 -4.22
CA ASP A 418 2.91 6.31 -4.64
C ASP A 418 2.23 5.64 -3.43
N ARG A 419 3.03 5.06 -2.52
CA ARG A 419 2.54 4.49 -1.26
C ARG A 419 1.87 5.55 -0.40
N LYS A 420 2.52 6.70 -0.17
CA LYS A 420 1.95 7.81 0.60
C LYS A 420 0.67 8.37 -0.03
N MET A 421 0.65 8.59 -1.34
CA MET A 421 -0.56 9.02 -2.06
C MET A 421 -1.69 8.00 -1.89
N THR A 422 -1.38 6.72 -2.02
CA THR A 422 -2.36 5.63 -1.84
C THR A 422 -2.91 5.61 -0.41
N ILE A 423 -2.05 5.70 0.62
CA ILE A 423 -2.48 5.75 2.02
C ILE A 423 -3.45 6.91 2.25
N MET A 424 -3.18 8.09 1.69
CA MET A 424 -4.01 9.29 1.84
C MET A 424 -5.38 9.16 1.17
N THR A 425 -5.49 8.39 0.10
CA THR A 425 -6.70 8.32 -0.74
C THR A 425 -7.50 7.04 -0.58
N THR A 426 -6.91 5.96 -0.04
CA THR A 426 -7.56 4.65 0.12
C THR A 426 -8.88 4.72 0.89
N THR A 427 -8.99 5.59 1.89
CA THR A 427 -10.16 5.69 2.76
C THR A 427 -11.29 6.54 2.20
N PHE A 428 -11.16 7.11 1.00
CA PHE A 428 -12.23 7.85 0.34
C PHE A 428 -13.32 6.92 -0.21
N VAL A 429 -12.98 5.69 -0.55
CA VAL A 429 -14.00 4.69 -0.90
C VAL A 429 -14.84 4.36 0.33
N PRO A 430 -16.18 4.31 0.21
CA PRO A 430 -17.03 3.89 1.32
C PRO A 430 -16.66 2.48 1.79
N CYS A 431 -16.43 2.32 3.08
CA CYS A 431 -16.26 1.02 3.73
C CYS A 431 -17.58 0.56 4.37
N GLY A 432 -17.66 -0.69 4.82
CA GLY A 432 -18.86 -1.24 5.47
C GLY A 432 -19.39 -0.37 6.60
N ALA A 433 -18.53 0.18 7.45
CA ALA A 433 -18.90 1.08 8.55
C ALA A 433 -19.53 2.43 8.11
N LYS A 434 -19.44 2.80 6.84
CA LYS A 434 -20.07 4.00 6.28
C LYS A 434 -21.45 3.72 5.68
N LEU A 435 -21.83 2.45 5.48
CA LEU A 435 -23.11 2.07 4.91
C LEU A 435 -24.29 2.52 5.77
N PRO A 436 -24.30 2.41 7.11
CA PRO A 436 -25.36 2.94 7.95
C PRO A 436 -25.60 4.43 7.73
N ILE A 437 -24.56 5.24 7.58
CA ILE A 437 -24.74 6.68 7.31
C ILE A 437 -25.39 6.91 5.95
N ILE A 438 -25.01 6.12 4.94
CA ILE A 438 -25.62 6.19 3.60
C ILE A 438 -27.10 5.81 3.67
N ALA A 439 -27.45 4.74 4.40
CA ALA A 439 -28.82 4.26 4.59
C ALA A 439 -29.65 5.30 5.34
N LEU A 440 -29.14 5.85 6.45
CA LEU A 440 -29.79 6.91 7.22
C LEU A 440 -30.19 8.11 6.34
N ILE A 441 -29.22 8.63 5.58
CA ILE A 441 -29.47 9.82 4.74
C ILE A 441 -30.39 9.50 3.56
N ALA A 442 -30.22 8.32 2.93
CA ALA A 442 -31.09 7.87 1.86
C ALA A 442 -32.52 7.68 2.32
N GLY A 443 -32.75 7.09 3.50
CA GLY A 443 -34.05 6.88 4.09
C GLY A 443 -34.72 8.17 4.54
N ALA A 444 -34.02 8.98 5.33
CA ALA A 444 -34.58 10.19 5.94
C ALA A 444 -34.93 11.30 4.93
N PHE A 445 -34.24 11.42 3.80
CA PHE A 445 -34.38 12.57 2.90
C PHE A 445 -34.67 12.22 1.45
N PHE A 446 -34.49 10.97 1.02
CA PHE A 446 -34.57 10.58 -0.39
C PHE A 446 -35.40 9.31 -0.64
N ASP A 447 -36.36 9.00 0.23
CA ASP A 447 -37.27 7.86 0.11
C ASP A 447 -36.57 6.52 -0.25
N ASN A 448 -35.44 6.25 0.40
CA ASN A 448 -34.59 5.09 0.11
C ASN A 448 -34.10 5.01 -1.36
N ALA A 449 -33.96 6.14 -2.01
CA ALA A 449 -33.53 6.19 -3.40
C ALA A 449 -32.12 5.60 -3.59
N GLY A 450 -31.99 4.52 -4.32
CA GLY A 450 -30.73 3.80 -4.56
C GLY A 450 -29.64 4.66 -5.22
N TRP A 451 -30.00 5.77 -5.87
CA TRP A 451 -29.02 6.68 -6.47
C TRP A 451 -28.09 7.33 -5.42
N VAL A 452 -28.55 7.51 -4.17
CA VAL A 452 -27.74 8.09 -3.08
C VAL A 452 -26.55 7.18 -2.78
N SER A 453 -26.78 5.87 -2.65
CA SER A 453 -25.72 4.89 -2.43
C SER A 453 -24.73 4.86 -3.60
N TRP A 454 -25.23 4.83 -4.84
CA TRP A 454 -24.35 4.91 -6.02
C TRP A 454 -23.54 6.19 -6.05
N SER A 455 -24.16 7.33 -5.79
CA SER A 455 -23.49 8.63 -5.80
C SER A 455 -22.37 8.70 -4.76
N ALA A 456 -22.54 8.09 -3.58
CA ALA A 456 -21.53 8.03 -2.54
C ALA A 456 -20.23 7.34 -3.02
N TYR A 457 -20.37 6.20 -3.71
CA TYR A 457 -19.22 5.51 -4.33
C TYR A 457 -18.58 6.34 -5.43
N PHE A 458 -19.38 6.97 -6.31
CA PHE A 458 -18.84 7.84 -7.37
C PHE A 458 -18.09 9.05 -6.81
N VAL A 459 -18.59 9.67 -5.74
CA VAL A 459 -17.91 10.77 -5.06
C VAL A 459 -16.57 10.31 -4.48
N GLY A 460 -16.53 9.14 -3.85
CA GLY A 460 -15.28 8.57 -3.35
C GLY A 460 -14.25 8.33 -4.46
N VAL A 461 -14.66 7.70 -5.57
CA VAL A 461 -13.80 7.46 -6.73
C VAL A 461 -13.35 8.78 -7.38
N ALA A 462 -14.24 9.74 -7.55
CA ALA A 462 -13.90 11.06 -8.08
C ALA A 462 -12.89 11.79 -7.19
N ALA A 463 -13.05 11.71 -5.86
CA ALA A 463 -12.10 12.27 -4.91
C ALA A 463 -10.71 11.63 -5.03
N ILE A 464 -10.61 10.31 -5.24
CA ILE A 464 -9.35 9.60 -5.48
C ILE A 464 -8.68 10.12 -6.76
N ILE A 465 -9.42 10.17 -7.86
CA ILE A 465 -8.92 10.61 -9.17
C ILE A 465 -8.43 12.06 -9.10
N CYS A 466 -9.25 12.96 -8.58
CA CYS A 466 -8.91 14.37 -8.42
C CYS A 466 -7.69 14.54 -7.52
N SER A 467 -7.63 13.84 -6.38
CA SER A 467 -6.49 13.87 -5.48
C SER A 467 -5.23 13.34 -6.14
N GLY A 468 -5.30 12.23 -6.87
CA GLY A 468 -4.17 11.67 -7.62
C GLY A 468 -3.59 12.68 -8.61
N ILE A 469 -4.45 13.31 -9.43
CA ILE A 469 -4.04 14.31 -10.42
C ILE A 469 -3.46 15.56 -9.75
N ILE A 470 -4.11 16.07 -8.71
CA ILE A 470 -3.67 17.30 -8.02
C ILE A 470 -2.36 17.06 -7.27
N LEU A 471 -2.27 15.99 -6.50
CA LEU A 471 -1.07 15.67 -5.72
C LEU A 471 0.14 15.42 -6.62
N LYS A 472 -0.02 14.68 -7.73
CA LYS A 472 1.06 14.48 -8.71
C LYS A 472 1.66 15.79 -9.20
N LYS A 473 0.86 16.85 -9.32
CA LYS A 473 1.30 18.17 -9.80
C LYS A 473 1.97 19.03 -8.71
N THR A 474 2.03 18.54 -7.49
CA THR A 474 2.72 19.23 -6.39
C THR A 474 4.20 18.81 -6.32
N LYS A 475 5.09 19.72 -5.86
CA LYS A 475 6.52 19.42 -5.70
C LYS A 475 6.80 18.20 -4.79
N MET A 476 5.89 17.89 -3.87
CA MET A 476 6.04 16.81 -2.89
C MET A 476 5.82 15.43 -3.51
N PHE A 477 5.02 15.34 -4.58
CA PHE A 477 4.62 14.09 -5.23
C PHE A 477 4.90 14.10 -6.74
N ALA A 478 5.70 15.07 -7.23
CA ALA A 478 6.09 15.16 -8.63
C ALA A 478 6.97 13.96 -9.04
N GLY A 479 6.85 13.52 -10.29
CA GLY A 479 7.59 12.40 -10.88
C GLY A 479 6.65 11.39 -11.53
N ASP A 480 7.19 10.49 -12.34
CA ASP A 480 6.42 9.45 -13.00
C ASP A 480 6.12 8.29 -12.05
N PRO A 481 4.93 7.66 -12.15
CA PRO A 481 4.64 6.47 -11.38
C PRO A 481 5.61 5.35 -11.77
N ALA A 482 6.08 4.61 -10.77
CA ALA A 482 7.00 3.50 -11.00
C ALA A 482 6.44 2.54 -12.08
N PRO A 483 7.27 2.09 -13.03
CA PRO A 483 6.81 1.14 -14.03
C PRO A 483 6.31 -0.13 -13.34
N PHE A 484 5.15 -0.61 -13.78
CA PHE A 484 4.57 -1.84 -13.25
C PHE A 484 5.28 -3.04 -13.89
N VAL A 485 6.41 -3.40 -13.30
CA VAL A 485 7.17 -4.60 -13.67
C VAL A 485 6.83 -5.69 -12.66
N MET A 486 5.75 -6.42 -12.87
CA MET A 486 5.38 -7.55 -12.02
C MET A 486 5.15 -8.80 -12.88
N GLU A 487 5.87 -9.87 -12.55
CA GLU A 487 5.56 -11.19 -13.10
C GLU A 487 4.19 -11.62 -12.57
N LEU A 488 3.35 -12.11 -13.48
CA LEU A 488 2.12 -12.76 -13.08
C LEU A 488 2.49 -14.17 -12.56
N PRO A 489 2.43 -14.42 -11.24
CA PRO A 489 2.77 -15.73 -10.69
C PRO A 489 1.82 -16.77 -11.25
N ALA A 490 2.29 -18.00 -11.49
CA ALA A 490 1.41 -19.07 -11.93
C ALA A 490 0.28 -19.29 -10.92
N TYR A 491 -0.95 -19.60 -11.40
CA TYR A 491 -2.03 -19.96 -10.49
C TYR A 491 -1.69 -21.24 -9.73
N HIS A 492 -1.90 -21.20 -8.43
CA HIS A 492 -1.75 -22.37 -7.58
C HIS A 492 -2.85 -22.39 -6.51
N TRP A 493 -3.22 -23.58 -6.11
CA TRP A 493 -4.14 -23.72 -4.97
C TRP A 493 -3.42 -23.33 -3.69
N PRO A 494 -3.96 -22.36 -2.94
CA PRO A 494 -3.36 -21.97 -1.67
C PRO A 494 -3.46 -23.11 -0.66
N THR A 495 -2.41 -23.28 0.14
CA THR A 495 -2.44 -24.22 1.26
C THR A 495 -3.33 -23.65 2.36
N ALA A 496 -4.27 -24.46 2.87
CA ALA A 496 -5.21 -24.03 3.90
C ALA A 496 -4.50 -23.42 5.12
N GLY A 497 -3.37 -24.00 5.53
CA GLY A 497 -2.56 -23.50 6.66
C GLY A 497 -2.07 -22.06 6.45
N ASN A 498 -1.62 -21.70 5.24
CA ASN A 498 -1.14 -20.35 4.95
C ASN A 498 -2.29 -19.34 4.95
N VAL A 499 -3.45 -19.72 4.39
CA VAL A 499 -4.64 -18.86 4.38
C VAL A 499 -5.10 -18.59 5.81
N PHE A 500 -5.30 -19.65 6.62
CA PHE A 500 -5.73 -19.49 8.02
C PHE A 500 -4.74 -18.70 8.86
N ARG A 501 -3.42 -18.90 8.67
CA ARG A 501 -2.41 -18.11 9.36
C ARG A 501 -2.51 -16.63 8.99
N SER A 502 -2.65 -16.31 7.71
CA SER A 502 -2.82 -14.93 7.25
C SER A 502 -4.07 -14.28 7.82
N VAL A 503 -5.19 -15.00 7.85
CA VAL A 503 -6.46 -14.53 8.43
C VAL A 503 -6.29 -14.27 9.93
N TRP A 504 -5.70 -15.21 10.66
CA TRP A 504 -5.47 -15.09 12.09
C TRP A 504 -4.56 -13.90 12.44
N GLU A 505 -3.43 -13.75 11.73
CA GLU A 505 -2.50 -12.64 11.98
C GLU A 505 -3.16 -11.28 11.72
N ARG A 506 -3.95 -11.15 10.64
CA ARG A 506 -4.71 -9.93 10.33
C ARG A 506 -5.81 -9.67 11.34
N GLY A 507 -6.61 -10.69 11.67
CA GLY A 507 -7.71 -10.62 12.64
C GLY A 507 -7.20 -10.29 14.05
N TRP A 508 -6.17 -10.97 14.54
CA TRP A 508 -5.58 -10.70 15.84
C TRP A 508 -4.96 -9.30 15.94
N SER A 509 -4.29 -8.88 14.86
CA SER A 509 -3.76 -7.51 14.78
C SER A 509 -4.87 -6.45 14.83
N PHE A 510 -6.02 -6.74 14.22
CA PHE A 510 -7.20 -5.88 14.30
C PHE A 510 -7.76 -5.83 15.73
N ILE A 511 -8.07 -6.97 16.33
CA ILE A 511 -8.62 -7.08 17.69
C ILE A 511 -7.73 -6.36 18.71
N LYS A 512 -6.42 -6.63 18.67
CA LYS A 512 -5.48 -6.03 19.62
C LYS A 512 -5.36 -4.52 19.50
N LYS A 513 -5.37 -3.97 18.29
CA LYS A 513 -5.14 -2.54 18.04
C LYS A 513 -6.43 -1.73 18.05
N ALA A 514 -7.45 -2.21 17.35
CA ALA A 514 -8.74 -1.55 17.33
C ALA A 514 -9.42 -1.63 18.71
N GLY A 515 -9.38 -2.79 19.35
CA GLY A 515 -9.99 -3.01 20.66
C GLY A 515 -9.49 -2.03 21.73
N THR A 516 -8.17 -1.79 21.82
CA THR A 516 -7.64 -0.86 22.83
C THR A 516 -8.03 0.59 22.57
N ILE A 517 -7.93 1.05 21.32
CA ILE A 517 -8.22 2.45 20.97
C ILE A 517 -9.72 2.73 21.05
N ILE A 518 -10.54 1.82 20.51
CA ILE A 518 -11.99 1.99 20.51
C ILE A 518 -12.52 1.91 21.94
N LEU A 519 -12.07 0.93 22.73
CA LEU A 519 -12.47 0.83 24.15
C LEU A 519 -12.16 2.11 24.92
N LEU A 520 -10.95 2.65 24.81
CA LEU A 520 -10.63 3.92 25.47
C LEU A 520 -11.53 5.06 24.99
N SER A 521 -11.79 5.11 23.69
CA SER A 521 -12.63 6.14 23.09
C SER A 521 -14.10 6.03 23.53
N THR A 522 -14.65 4.81 23.62
CA THR A 522 -16.03 4.60 24.09
C THR A 522 -16.19 4.98 25.56
N ILE A 523 -15.21 4.66 26.41
CA ILE A 523 -15.21 5.08 27.81
C ILE A 523 -15.19 6.61 27.92
N ILE A 524 -14.33 7.29 27.15
CA ILE A 524 -14.27 8.76 27.14
C ILE A 524 -15.59 9.34 26.62
N LEU A 525 -16.14 8.80 25.55
CA LEU A 525 -17.39 9.27 24.98
C LEU A 525 -18.55 9.09 25.97
N TRP A 526 -18.65 7.89 26.58
CA TRP A 526 -19.63 7.61 27.62
C TRP A 526 -19.54 8.65 28.76
N PHE A 527 -18.32 8.92 29.26
CA PHE A 527 -18.13 9.94 30.30
C PHE A 527 -18.58 11.33 29.86
N LEU A 528 -18.22 11.75 28.65
CA LEU A 528 -18.58 13.05 28.10
C LEU A 528 -20.11 13.21 27.86
N MET A 529 -20.80 12.10 27.61
CA MET A 529 -22.25 12.08 27.41
C MET A 529 -23.02 11.99 28.74
N SER A 530 -22.53 11.14 29.67
CA SER A 530 -23.24 10.84 30.90
C SER A 530 -23.05 11.89 31.99
N PHE A 531 -22.05 12.78 31.87
CA PHE A 531 -21.78 13.81 32.88
C PHE A 531 -21.93 15.21 32.31
N GLY A 532 -22.46 16.10 33.16
CA GLY A 532 -22.65 17.52 32.83
C GLY A 532 -22.97 18.42 34.01
N TRP A 533 -23.43 19.59 33.71
CA TRP A 533 -23.82 20.57 34.74
C TRP A 533 -25.31 20.88 34.61
N VAL A 534 -26.09 20.51 35.63
CA VAL A 534 -27.51 20.85 35.79
C VAL A 534 -27.63 21.70 37.03
N ASP A 535 -28.29 22.85 36.92
CA ASP A 535 -28.51 23.83 38.02
C ASP A 535 -27.25 24.22 38.78
N GLY A 536 -26.10 24.28 38.08
CA GLY A 536 -24.81 24.65 38.67
C GLY A 536 -24.08 23.52 39.41
N SER A 537 -24.66 22.36 39.55
CA SER A 537 -24.03 21.17 40.13
C SER A 537 -23.51 20.20 39.02
N PHE A 538 -22.31 19.68 39.20
CA PHE A 538 -21.74 18.67 38.31
C PHE A 538 -22.19 17.29 38.79
N GLY A 539 -22.81 16.51 37.88
CA GLY A 539 -23.31 15.19 38.22
C GLY A 539 -23.58 14.32 36.99
N MET A 540 -24.05 13.11 37.25
CA MET A 540 -24.54 12.22 36.21
C MET A 540 -25.89 12.72 35.69
N LEU A 541 -26.06 12.72 34.39
CA LEU A 541 -27.24 13.24 33.71
C LEU A 541 -28.25 12.10 33.49
N GLU A 542 -29.53 12.44 33.57
CA GLU A 542 -30.62 11.60 33.10
C GLU A 542 -30.71 11.65 31.56
N ALA A 543 -31.32 10.65 30.93
CA ALA A 543 -31.38 10.55 29.48
C ALA A 543 -32.04 11.79 28.79
N GLU A 544 -32.92 12.49 29.52
CA GLU A 544 -33.61 13.71 29.04
C GLU A 544 -32.74 14.97 29.10
N GLN A 545 -31.60 14.94 29.81
CA GLN A 545 -30.73 16.10 30.09
C GLN A 545 -29.45 16.12 29.25
N LEU A 546 -29.39 15.40 28.14
CA LEU A 546 -28.20 15.28 27.26
C LEU A 546 -27.68 16.65 26.77
N ASP A 547 -28.54 17.64 26.62
CA ASP A 547 -28.18 18.99 26.22
C ASP A 547 -27.24 19.71 27.25
N ALA A 548 -27.29 19.26 28.51
CA ALA A 548 -26.40 19.76 29.57
C ALA A 548 -25.06 19.01 29.65
N SER A 549 -24.85 18.00 28.84
CA SER A 549 -23.65 17.18 28.84
C SER A 549 -22.37 17.95 28.46
N ILE A 550 -21.24 17.42 28.89
CA ILE A 550 -19.93 17.97 28.49
C ILE A 550 -19.80 17.89 26.96
N LEU A 551 -20.29 16.80 26.35
CA LEU A 551 -20.23 16.59 24.92
C LEU A 551 -21.06 17.62 24.14
N ALA A 552 -22.27 17.97 24.64
CA ALA A 552 -23.11 19.02 24.06
C ALA A 552 -22.43 20.38 24.11
N LYS A 553 -21.76 20.73 25.21
CA LYS A 553 -21.01 21.99 25.34
C LYS A 553 -19.82 22.04 24.36
N ILE A 554 -19.07 20.94 24.22
CA ILE A 554 -18.00 20.83 23.24
C ILE A 554 -18.57 20.94 21.82
N GLY A 555 -19.66 20.23 21.52
CA GLY A 555 -20.36 20.28 20.23
C GLY A 555 -20.81 21.70 19.88
N SER A 556 -21.41 22.41 20.82
CA SER A 556 -21.86 23.81 20.65
C SER A 556 -20.67 24.75 20.41
N ALA A 557 -19.53 24.53 21.09
CA ALA A 557 -18.34 25.34 20.92
C ALA A 557 -17.69 25.18 19.53
N ILE A 558 -17.86 24.02 18.88
CA ILE A 558 -17.29 23.74 17.53
C ILE A 558 -18.32 23.88 16.40
N ALA A 559 -19.62 23.92 16.70
CA ALA A 559 -20.70 23.96 15.72
C ALA A 559 -20.59 25.13 14.72
N TRP A 560 -20.03 26.27 15.13
CA TRP A 560 -19.82 27.42 14.26
C TRP A 560 -18.88 27.11 13.07
N ILE A 561 -17.95 26.18 13.22
CA ILE A 561 -17.04 25.75 12.15
C ILE A 561 -17.84 25.11 11.01
N PHE A 562 -18.91 24.41 11.35
CA PHE A 562 -19.76 23.67 10.40
C PHE A 562 -20.97 24.50 9.91
N ALA A 563 -21.15 25.72 10.44
CA ALA A 563 -22.21 26.63 10.01
C ALA A 563 -22.24 26.85 8.47
N PRO A 564 -21.10 27.04 7.78
CA PRO A 564 -21.06 27.17 6.33
C PRO A 564 -21.53 25.95 5.56
N LEU A 565 -21.59 24.78 6.20
CA LEU A 565 -22.08 23.51 5.63
C LEU A 565 -23.58 23.33 5.81
N GLY A 566 -24.26 24.29 6.44
CA GLY A 566 -25.72 24.25 6.67
C GLY A 566 -26.17 23.44 7.89
N TRP A 567 -25.28 23.14 8.83
CA TRP A 567 -25.57 22.33 10.01
C TRP A 567 -26.08 23.17 11.20
N THR A 568 -26.58 24.37 10.97
CA THR A 568 -27.03 25.28 12.02
C THR A 568 -28.54 25.49 12.05
N GLN A 569 -29.30 24.77 11.26
CA GLN A 569 -30.76 24.94 11.22
C GLN A 569 -31.40 24.57 12.56
N ALA A 570 -32.41 25.30 12.94
CA ALA A 570 -33.19 25.13 14.16
C ALA A 570 -32.39 25.27 15.51
N GLY A 571 -31.15 25.76 15.48
CA GLY A 571 -30.32 25.84 16.69
C GLY A 571 -29.66 24.52 17.11
N GLU A 572 -29.92 23.44 16.40
CA GLU A 572 -29.52 22.06 16.71
C GLU A 572 -28.18 21.64 16.03
N GLY A 573 -27.43 22.60 15.46
CA GLY A 573 -26.20 22.31 14.71
C GLY A 573 -25.11 21.61 15.53
N TRP A 574 -25.15 21.70 16.84
CA TRP A 574 -24.23 21.00 17.71
C TRP A 574 -24.43 19.47 17.65
N LYS A 575 -25.65 18.96 17.44
CA LYS A 575 -25.93 17.52 17.30
C LYS A 575 -25.21 16.95 16.08
N MET A 576 -25.20 17.67 14.93
CA MET A 576 -24.48 17.29 13.74
C MET A 576 -22.97 17.29 13.95
N ALA A 577 -22.46 18.33 14.64
CA ALA A 577 -21.05 18.42 14.95
C ALA A 577 -20.59 17.26 15.86
N VAL A 578 -21.37 16.92 16.87
CA VAL A 578 -21.12 15.78 17.76
C VAL A 578 -21.15 14.48 17.00
N ALA A 579 -22.17 14.23 16.18
CA ALA A 579 -22.29 13.01 15.36
C ALA A 579 -21.11 12.88 14.38
N ALA A 580 -20.67 13.98 13.76
CA ALA A 580 -19.49 13.94 12.88
C ALA A 580 -18.20 13.63 13.64
N VAL A 581 -18.03 14.13 14.86
CA VAL A 581 -16.86 13.86 15.72
C VAL A 581 -16.90 12.43 16.26
N SER A 582 -18.06 11.93 16.70
CA SER A 582 -18.19 10.53 17.12
C SER A 582 -17.86 9.56 15.98
N GLY A 583 -18.19 9.91 14.73
CA GLY A 583 -17.79 9.18 13.53
C GLY A 583 -16.27 9.12 13.26
N LEU A 584 -15.44 9.89 13.96
CA LEU A 584 -13.98 9.69 13.93
C LEU A 584 -13.55 8.52 14.82
N ILE A 585 -14.31 8.21 15.84
CA ILE A 585 -14.04 7.05 16.71
C ILE A 585 -14.35 5.78 15.92
N ALA A 586 -15.61 5.67 15.50
CA ALA A 586 -16.10 4.59 14.65
C ALA A 586 -17.24 5.15 13.78
N LYS A 587 -17.23 4.87 12.47
CA LYS A 587 -18.19 5.49 11.54
C LYS A 587 -19.62 5.03 11.75
N GLU A 588 -19.82 3.80 12.18
CA GLU A 588 -21.11 3.24 12.58
C GLU A 588 -21.76 3.98 13.75
N ASN A 589 -20.95 4.54 14.65
CA ASN A 589 -21.45 5.28 15.81
C ASN A 589 -22.20 6.59 15.45
N VAL A 590 -22.10 7.06 14.22
CA VAL A 590 -22.82 8.27 13.78
C VAL A 590 -24.32 8.09 13.94
N VAL A 591 -24.87 6.94 13.52
CA VAL A 591 -26.32 6.64 13.58
C VAL A 591 -26.75 6.48 15.02
N ALA A 592 -26.02 5.68 15.80
CA ALA A 592 -26.30 5.51 17.23
C ALA A 592 -26.21 6.83 18.01
N THR A 593 -25.23 7.68 17.68
CA THR A 593 -25.11 9.01 18.32
C THR A 593 -26.33 9.89 17.99
N PHE A 594 -26.81 9.90 16.75
CA PHE A 594 -28.05 10.61 16.43
C PHE A 594 -29.23 10.03 17.19
N GLY A 595 -29.35 8.69 17.30
CA GLY A 595 -30.39 8.04 18.11
C GLY A 595 -30.42 8.59 19.53
N LEU A 596 -29.30 8.54 20.21
CA LEU A 596 -29.15 9.06 21.57
C LEU A 596 -29.47 10.56 21.65
N LEU A 597 -28.98 11.38 20.72
CA LEU A 597 -29.20 12.83 20.69
C LEU A 597 -30.67 13.23 20.39
N PHE A 598 -31.46 12.32 19.82
CA PHE A 598 -32.90 12.49 19.62
C PHE A 598 -33.76 11.75 20.66
N GLY A 599 -33.14 11.17 21.70
CA GLY A 599 -33.86 10.54 22.83
C GLY A 599 -34.25 9.08 22.61
N PHE A 600 -33.64 8.40 21.65
CA PHE A 600 -33.88 6.95 21.42
C PHE A 600 -32.74 6.16 22.07
N ALA A 601 -33.10 5.20 22.93
CA ALA A 601 -32.10 4.34 23.61
C ALA A 601 -31.42 3.36 22.64
N GLU A 602 -32.16 2.84 21.68
CA GLU A 602 -31.68 1.96 20.63
C GLU A 602 -32.26 2.40 19.29
N VAL A 603 -31.48 2.29 18.23
CA VAL A 603 -31.85 2.67 16.86
C VAL A 603 -31.34 1.59 15.93
N ALA A 604 -32.14 1.20 14.95
CA ALA A 604 -31.74 0.25 13.90
C ALA A 604 -30.53 0.77 13.11
N GLU A 605 -29.80 -0.11 12.45
CA GLU A 605 -28.61 0.27 11.67
C GLU A 605 -28.88 1.32 10.59
N ASP A 606 -30.09 1.33 10.01
CA ASP A 606 -30.55 2.30 9.01
C ASP A 606 -31.13 3.58 9.62
N GLY A 607 -31.29 3.63 10.93
CA GLY A 607 -31.81 4.79 11.67
C GLY A 607 -33.27 5.12 11.39
N SER A 608 -34.11 4.13 11.02
CA SER A 608 -35.52 4.35 10.62
C SER A 608 -36.33 5.09 11.67
N GLU A 609 -36.05 4.90 12.96
CA GLU A 609 -36.76 5.54 14.07
C GLU A 609 -36.49 7.07 14.14
N ILE A 610 -35.34 7.51 13.67
CA ILE A 610 -34.94 8.93 13.77
C ILE A 610 -35.15 9.72 12.47
N TRP A 611 -35.62 9.10 11.38
CA TRP A 611 -35.78 9.81 10.09
C TRP A 611 -36.62 11.06 10.20
N GLY A 612 -37.75 10.98 10.91
CA GLY A 612 -38.64 12.11 11.12
C GLY A 612 -38.00 13.27 11.89
N SER A 613 -37.25 12.95 12.96
CA SER A 613 -36.55 13.95 13.78
C SER A 613 -35.42 14.59 13.02
N LEU A 614 -34.66 13.80 12.25
CA LEU A 614 -33.55 14.29 11.44
C LEU A 614 -34.03 15.21 10.31
N ALA A 615 -35.17 14.88 9.66
CA ALA A 615 -35.77 15.68 8.60
C ALA A 615 -36.25 17.08 9.08
N GLN A 616 -36.52 17.25 10.37
CA GLN A 616 -36.87 18.55 10.95
C GLN A 616 -35.67 19.46 11.18
N VAL A 617 -34.49 18.88 11.37
CA VAL A 617 -33.28 19.59 11.79
C VAL A 617 -32.35 19.89 10.62
N MET A 618 -32.44 19.13 9.52
CA MET A 618 -31.59 19.29 8.33
C MET A 618 -32.41 19.46 7.05
N THR A 619 -31.85 20.19 6.07
CA THR A 619 -32.35 20.15 4.70
C THR A 619 -31.75 18.97 3.94
N PRO A 620 -32.41 18.46 2.86
CA PRO A 620 -31.86 17.40 2.03
C PRO A 620 -30.46 17.72 1.46
N VAL A 621 -30.21 18.97 1.12
CA VAL A 621 -28.91 19.44 0.61
C VAL A 621 -27.84 19.39 1.71
N ALA A 622 -28.17 19.84 2.93
CA ALA A 622 -27.26 19.78 4.08
C ALA A 622 -26.98 18.32 4.48
N ALA A 623 -27.99 17.45 4.42
CA ALA A 623 -27.88 16.03 4.72
C ALA A 623 -26.95 15.32 3.72
N TYR A 624 -27.08 15.61 2.43
CA TYR A 624 -26.17 15.08 1.42
C TYR A 624 -24.74 15.63 1.62
N GLY A 625 -24.59 16.91 1.98
CA GLY A 625 -23.30 17.50 2.38
C GLY A 625 -22.68 16.80 3.59
N PHE A 626 -23.51 16.46 4.62
CA PHE A 626 -23.09 15.70 5.80
C PHE A 626 -22.61 14.28 5.43
N LEU A 627 -23.34 13.60 4.55
CA LEU A 627 -22.93 12.30 4.01
C LEU A 627 -21.55 12.39 3.36
N VAL A 628 -21.38 13.31 2.42
CA VAL A 628 -20.10 13.45 1.68
C VAL A 628 -18.96 13.86 2.60
N PHE A 629 -19.21 14.71 3.60
CA PHE A 629 -18.21 15.04 4.61
C PHE A 629 -17.74 13.78 5.35
N ASN A 630 -18.66 12.95 5.84
CA ASN A 630 -18.32 11.73 6.57
C ASN A 630 -17.66 10.65 5.68
N LEU A 631 -17.92 10.68 4.36
CA LEU A 631 -17.25 9.81 3.41
C LEU A 631 -15.77 10.17 3.22
N LEU A 632 -15.48 11.46 3.08
CA LEU A 632 -14.16 11.96 2.68
C LEU A 632 -13.28 12.40 3.86
N CYS A 633 -13.85 12.72 5.03
CA CYS A 633 -13.06 13.15 6.19
C CYS A 633 -12.16 12.03 6.72
N ALA A 634 -11.33 12.35 7.70
CA ALA A 634 -10.47 11.38 8.37
C ALA A 634 -11.26 10.10 8.72
N PRO A 635 -10.69 8.91 8.49
CA PRO A 635 -11.35 7.65 8.80
C PRO A 635 -11.42 7.42 10.32
N CYS A 636 -12.00 6.29 10.75
CA CYS A 636 -12.03 5.91 12.16
C CYS A 636 -10.63 5.81 12.79
N PHE A 637 -10.54 5.94 14.11
CA PHE A 637 -9.26 5.92 14.85
C PHE A 637 -8.43 4.67 14.57
N ALA A 638 -9.07 3.52 14.35
CA ALA A 638 -8.38 2.30 13.97
C ALA A 638 -7.62 2.46 12.63
N ALA A 639 -8.27 3.05 11.63
CA ALA A 639 -7.66 3.33 10.34
C ALA A 639 -6.62 4.47 10.42
N MET A 640 -6.85 5.49 11.25
CA MET A 640 -5.84 6.53 11.52
C MET A 640 -4.58 5.91 12.18
N GLY A 641 -4.75 4.94 13.07
CA GLY A 641 -3.65 4.16 13.64
C GLY A 641 -2.85 3.38 12.59
N ALA A 642 -3.54 2.81 11.60
CA ALA A 642 -2.90 2.18 10.45
C ALA A 642 -2.15 3.20 9.58
N ILE A 643 -2.77 4.36 9.26
CA ILE A 643 -2.13 5.46 8.52
C ILE A 643 -0.85 5.92 9.24
N LYS A 644 -0.91 6.15 10.57
CA LYS A 644 0.26 6.56 11.37
C LYS A 644 1.41 5.56 11.25
N ARG A 645 1.10 4.27 11.30
CA ARG A 645 2.10 3.21 11.19
C ARG A 645 2.69 3.11 9.79
N GLU A 646 1.86 3.11 8.74
CA GLU A 646 2.32 2.94 7.36
C GLU A 646 3.03 4.20 6.82
N MET A 647 2.67 5.39 7.30
CA MET A 647 3.40 6.63 7.01
C MET A 647 4.77 6.70 7.69
N ASN A 648 4.95 6.01 8.82
CA ASN A 648 6.17 5.99 9.64
C ASN A 648 6.80 7.38 9.90
N ASN A 649 5.99 8.43 9.85
CA ASN A 649 6.42 9.81 10.04
C ASN A 649 5.24 10.65 10.52
N VAL A 650 5.42 11.31 11.68
CA VAL A 650 4.36 12.11 12.34
C VAL A 650 3.92 13.29 11.47
N LYS A 651 4.82 13.92 10.72
CA LYS A 651 4.48 15.07 9.84
C LYS A 651 3.60 14.61 8.68
N TRP A 652 3.92 13.47 8.07
CA TRP A 652 3.12 12.89 7.00
C TRP A 652 1.77 12.38 7.48
N PHE A 653 1.71 11.85 8.69
CA PHE A 653 0.44 11.47 9.32
C PHE A 653 -0.50 12.66 9.45
N TRP A 654 -0.06 13.75 10.09
CA TRP A 654 -0.90 14.94 10.26
C TRP A 654 -1.24 15.61 8.92
N PHE A 655 -0.32 15.59 7.96
CA PHE A 655 -0.61 16.06 6.60
C PHE A 655 -1.71 15.23 5.94
N ALA A 656 -1.68 13.91 6.05
CA ALA A 656 -2.71 13.03 5.50
C ALA A 656 -4.08 13.30 6.13
N ILE A 657 -4.16 13.39 7.47
CA ILE A 657 -5.41 13.67 8.18
C ILE A 657 -5.93 15.08 7.84
N GLY A 658 -5.06 16.09 7.85
CA GLY A 658 -5.42 17.46 7.48
C GLY A 658 -5.91 17.57 6.03
N TYR A 659 -5.28 16.84 5.10
CA TYR A 659 -5.69 16.78 3.72
C TYR A 659 -7.10 16.16 3.57
N GLN A 660 -7.36 15.03 4.22
CA GLN A 660 -8.65 14.35 4.18
C GLN A 660 -9.76 15.23 4.76
N CYS A 661 -9.55 15.81 5.96
CA CYS A 661 -10.53 16.69 6.57
C CYS A 661 -10.77 17.98 5.76
N GLY A 662 -9.69 18.58 5.22
CA GLY A 662 -9.78 19.78 4.40
C GLY A 662 -10.53 19.54 3.09
N LEU A 663 -10.22 18.42 2.40
CA LEU A 663 -10.94 18.05 1.18
C LEU A 663 -12.42 17.79 1.46
N ALA A 664 -12.73 17.02 2.52
CA ALA A 664 -14.10 16.73 2.92
C ALA A 664 -14.90 18.01 3.19
N TYR A 665 -14.29 18.95 3.92
CA TYR A 665 -14.91 20.23 4.25
C TYR A 665 -15.19 21.07 2.99
N VAL A 666 -14.20 21.20 2.10
CA VAL A 666 -14.35 21.95 0.84
C VAL A 666 -15.42 21.36 -0.05
N VAL A 667 -15.43 20.03 -0.23
CA VAL A 667 -16.41 19.35 -1.10
C VAL A 667 -17.82 19.49 -0.49
N ALA A 668 -17.99 19.27 0.80
CA ALA A 668 -19.29 19.41 1.49
C ALA A 668 -19.80 20.85 1.43
N LEU A 669 -18.92 21.85 1.61
CA LEU A 669 -19.23 23.26 1.45
C LEU A 669 -19.74 23.56 0.04
N CYS A 670 -19.05 23.10 -0.98
CA CYS A 670 -19.46 23.30 -2.37
C CYS A 670 -20.83 22.67 -2.65
N ILE A 671 -21.06 21.44 -2.17
CA ILE A 671 -22.34 20.75 -2.33
C ILE A 671 -23.47 21.54 -1.66
N TYR A 672 -23.29 21.96 -0.41
CA TYR A 672 -24.31 22.69 0.32
C TYR A 672 -24.60 24.05 -0.31
N GLN A 673 -23.58 24.87 -0.55
CA GLN A 673 -23.76 26.25 -1.02
C GLN A 673 -24.33 26.29 -2.46
N ILE A 674 -23.88 25.40 -3.34
CA ILE A 674 -24.41 25.34 -4.70
C ILE A 674 -25.79 24.67 -4.74
N GLY A 675 -25.97 23.59 -3.95
CA GLY A 675 -27.25 22.94 -3.85
C GLY A 675 -28.33 23.91 -3.31
N THR A 676 -28.01 24.71 -2.29
CA THR A 676 -28.91 25.74 -1.76
C THR A 676 -29.18 26.84 -2.80
N LEU A 677 -28.19 27.29 -3.56
CA LEU A 677 -28.37 28.24 -4.65
C LEU A 677 -29.35 27.70 -5.70
N ILE A 678 -29.23 26.42 -6.08
CA ILE A 678 -30.08 25.80 -7.08
C ILE A 678 -31.52 25.59 -6.56
N THR A 679 -31.68 25.19 -5.30
CA THR A 679 -33.00 24.83 -4.72
C THR A 679 -33.79 26.03 -4.21
N THR A 680 -33.12 27.02 -3.62
CA THR A 680 -33.77 28.16 -2.98
C THR A 680 -33.46 29.49 -3.64
N GLY A 681 -32.50 29.56 -4.58
CA GLY A 681 -32.01 30.80 -5.18
C GLY A 681 -31.22 31.70 -4.22
N ALA A 682 -30.94 31.25 -3.00
CA ALA A 682 -30.24 32.03 -1.99
C ALA A 682 -28.75 32.18 -2.35
N PHE A 683 -28.32 33.42 -2.56
CA PHE A 683 -26.93 33.77 -2.82
C PHE A 683 -26.33 34.48 -1.61
N GLY A 684 -25.23 33.95 -1.09
CA GLY A 684 -24.56 34.47 0.11
C GLY A 684 -23.03 34.47 0.01
N PRO A 685 -22.33 34.95 1.03
CA PRO A 685 -20.86 34.94 1.05
C PRO A 685 -20.27 33.53 0.91
N GLY A 686 -20.93 32.53 1.49
CA GLY A 686 -20.55 31.12 1.36
C GLY A 686 -20.57 30.61 -0.07
N THR A 687 -21.55 31.07 -0.89
CA THR A 687 -21.66 30.71 -2.29
C THR A 687 -20.48 31.23 -3.12
N VAL A 688 -20.03 32.45 -2.84
CA VAL A 688 -18.82 33.02 -3.46
C VAL A 688 -17.58 32.19 -3.12
N VAL A 689 -17.43 31.83 -1.85
CA VAL A 689 -16.32 30.96 -1.39
C VAL A 689 -16.35 29.60 -2.08
N ALA A 690 -17.54 29.00 -2.24
CA ALA A 690 -17.69 27.74 -2.97
C ALA A 690 -17.24 27.84 -4.42
N PHE A 691 -17.63 28.92 -5.13
CA PHE A 691 -17.16 29.15 -6.51
C PHE A 691 -15.65 29.33 -6.60
N VAL A 692 -15.04 30.04 -5.64
CA VAL A 692 -13.58 30.20 -5.56
C VAL A 692 -12.89 28.85 -5.37
N PHE A 693 -13.39 27.97 -4.48
CA PHE A 693 -12.83 26.65 -4.29
C PHE A 693 -13.00 25.76 -5.54
N ILE A 694 -14.13 25.81 -6.22
CA ILE A 694 -14.33 25.07 -7.48
C ILE A 694 -13.36 25.58 -8.54
N ALA A 695 -13.23 26.89 -8.70
CA ALA A 695 -12.27 27.47 -9.64
C ALA A 695 -10.84 27.06 -9.31
N ALA A 696 -10.47 27.02 -8.02
CA ALA A 696 -9.16 26.57 -7.55
C ALA A 696 -8.94 25.07 -7.85
N ILE A 697 -9.92 24.22 -7.59
CA ILE A 697 -9.84 22.78 -7.88
C ILE A 697 -9.70 22.56 -9.38
N LEU A 698 -10.52 23.23 -10.20
CA LEU A 698 -10.43 23.15 -11.66
C LEU A 698 -9.07 23.65 -12.16
N TYR A 699 -8.58 24.77 -11.64
CA TYR A 699 -7.25 25.27 -11.97
C TYR A 699 -6.16 24.24 -11.64
N LEU A 700 -6.21 23.63 -10.47
CA LEU A 700 -5.24 22.59 -10.06
C LEU A 700 -5.35 21.32 -10.91
N LEU A 701 -6.56 20.94 -11.33
CA LEU A 701 -6.79 19.80 -12.23
C LEU A 701 -6.25 20.05 -13.64
N PHE A 702 -6.43 21.25 -14.20
CA PHE A 702 -6.03 21.57 -15.58
C PHE A 702 -4.67 22.23 -15.69
N ARG A 703 -4.05 22.64 -14.59
CA ARG A 703 -2.69 23.20 -14.60
C ARG A 703 -1.74 22.21 -15.27
N PRO A 704 -0.89 22.66 -16.25
CA PRO A 704 0.09 21.78 -16.86
C PRO A 704 1.10 21.25 -15.83
N TYR A 705 1.49 20.01 -16.01
CA TYR A 705 2.55 19.38 -15.22
C TYR A 705 3.87 20.09 -15.53
N ARG A 706 4.56 20.57 -14.52
CA ARG A 706 5.95 21.04 -14.65
C ARG A 706 6.84 19.94 -14.08
N GLU A 707 7.63 19.32 -14.94
CA GLU A 707 8.69 18.44 -14.49
C GLU A 707 9.59 19.22 -13.52
N SER A 708 9.69 18.75 -12.30
CA SER A 708 10.70 19.26 -11.37
C SER A 708 11.90 18.32 -11.46
N ASN A 709 12.97 18.76 -12.07
CA ASN A 709 14.26 18.07 -12.15
C ASN A 709 14.96 17.95 -10.79
N SER A 710 14.26 18.12 -9.70
CA SER A 710 14.83 17.96 -8.35
C SER A 710 13.94 17.04 -7.50
N LEU A 711 14.15 15.75 -7.62
CA LEU A 711 13.83 14.79 -6.56
C LEU A 711 14.86 14.96 -5.43
N SER A 712 14.79 16.07 -4.69
CA SER A 712 15.51 16.15 -3.42
C SER A 712 14.78 15.27 -2.42
N PHE A 713 15.21 14.02 -2.30
CA PHE A 713 14.84 13.14 -1.21
C PHE A 713 15.38 13.72 0.09
N ASN A 714 14.53 13.92 1.09
CA ASN A 714 14.95 14.29 2.44
C ASN A 714 15.84 13.21 3.14
N GLY A 715 16.09 12.08 2.47
CA GLY A 715 17.09 11.09 2.85
C GLY A 715 18.55 11.56 2.63
N GLU A 716 18.79 12.50 1.69
CA GLU A 716 20.13 13.02 1.40
C GLU A 716 20.75 13.81 2.57
N LYS A 717 19.92 14.47 3.38
CA LYS A 717 20.42 15.16 4.58
C LYS A 717 20.91 14.22 5.68
N ILE A 718 20.44 12.98 5.70
CA ILE A 718 20.83 11.98 6.70
C ILE A 718 22.16 11.35 6.35
N LEU A 719 22.45 11.14 5.07
CA LEU A 719 23.73 10.59 4.61
C LEU A 719 24.88 11.62 4.67
N LYS A 720 24.60 12.92 4.44
CA LYS A 720 25.61 13.98 4.56
C LYS A 720 26.00 14.33 6.01
N ASN A 721 25.22 13.95 7.01
CA ASN A 721 25.55 14.18 8.43
C ASN A 721 26.27 13.00 9.09
N GLN A 722 26.56 11.92 8.35
CA GLN A 722 27.28 10.73 8.86
C GLN A 722 28.55 10.41 8.07
N ALA A 723 28.96 11.27 7.10
CA ALA A 723 30.26 11.20 6.42
C ALA A 723 31.30 12.09 7.11
#